data_764371487f53483ded64834aa83fcb15
#
_entry.id   764371487f53483ded64834aa83fcb15
#
_cell.length_a   1.000
_cell.length_b   1.000
_cell.length_c   1.000
_cell.angle_alpha   90.00
_cell.angle_beta   90.00
_cell.angle_gamma   90.00
#
_symmetry.space_group_name_H-M   'P 1'
#
loop_
_entity.id
_entity.type
_entity.pdbx_description
1 polymer ?
#
loop_
_entity_poly.entity_id
_entity_poly.type
_entity_poly.pdbx_seq_one_letter_code
_entity_poly.pdbx_strand_id
1 'polypeptide(L)'
;MKLYKSLLFGLLMCGFAACDTSDLERDIDSLKDRVEDYEAQVQKLNEDMNIIRVLLDGNKTITEWSLEGDNYVLKLSNGETVTLTPGVVGENYPSITIGENGNWFIGGNDSGVRAVAQDGEDALFTPQFKIENGNWWVNYENGKADAWIDLGVPATGTSSSATSPVQSVDTSDANVFKITLSDGQTYSIPVIQDLVCEITEPVLKKGEMWMIGGEATLKVKVNIKPGDIIRPVVPADWKAEIMTDYAGLTGEQTLDVKVTPPASASKCVVAMEVNRGVNTVTDEIVARTEISSYWDEYQAGFDVIVGDENGVCMVINKSDVSLPVKHITTSSSAEEKTINAAGIYFVDSDVEGVTHKRSGISSLIIIGNNADKQSKLSLPSDNDYFNLASTGKGLLLKNMELDLTGYNKEYVINEGGNEATFDYVLFDGCKFEMKGTNNVNFLSVPEKTNIHITSIGFYKNKVRVPASEKGVNLVSLTNKSGVKFTGYERFVCEQNVFYSPQKESGCFNFSLFQANLNETKMEVVPDMIVNNNTFVNLFSLNGMLRARMKNVTSNANLLWNDYDADKSRSWIIAVKRSDSSLPSDLGDMNLLENTVFDQTAKGKSWMMFHSNGYRPDNYGDYTFNYLDKDPFEVFDIEHGIFKVSAAYEGIGASLD
;
A
#
# COMPACT_ATOMS: atom_id res chain seq x y z
N MET A 1 27.80 42.70 52.25
CA MET A 1 26.97 42.67 51.02
C MET A 1 27.63 42.06 49.80
N LYS A 2 28.92 41.71 49.83
CA LYS A 2 29.63 40.99 48.71
C LYS A 2 29.66 39.45 48.88
N LEU A 3 29.49 38.95 50.10
CA LEU A 3 29.50 37.49 50.35
C LEU A 3 28.19 36.79 49.98
N TYR A 4 27.04 37.47 50.08
CA TYR A 4 25.73 36.92 49.73
C TYR A 4 25.51 36.78 48.22
N LYS A 5 26.16 37.60 47.38
CA LYS A 5 26.09 37.50 45.92
C LYS A 5 26.86 36.33 45.35
N SER A 6 27.97 35.95 46.01
CA SER A 6 28.74 34.77 45.60
C SER A 6 28.08 33.44 45.98
N LEU A 7 27.35 33.42 47.09
CA LEU A 7 26.62 32.21 47.52
C LEU A 7 25.37 31.97 46.64
N LEU A 8 24.67 33.06 46.23
CA LEU A 8 23.52 32.94 45.35
C LEU A 8 23.89 32.54 43.92
N PHE A 9 25.09 32.95 43.43
CA PHE A 9 25.62 32.54 42.13
C PHE A 9 26.17 31.10 42.14
N GLY A 10 26.69 30.63 43.27
CA GLY A 10 27.11 29.24 43.47
C GLY A 10 25.91 28.28 43.52
N LEU A 11 24.78 28.72 44.13
CA LEU A 11 23.55 27.88 44.18
C LEU A 11 22.80 27.83 42.83
N LEU A 12 22.94 28.87 42.00
CA LEU A 12 22.34 28.88 40.64
C LEU A 12 23.10 28.05 39.61
N MET A 13 24.42 27.83 39.86
CA MET A 13 25.26 26.99 38.99
C MET A 13 25.19 25.50 39.34
N CYS A 14 24.70 25.14 40.53
CA CYS A 14 24.45 23.72 40.90
C CYS A 14 23.07 23.23 40.49
N GLY A 15 22.20 24.08 39.93
CA GLY A 15 20.85 23.70 39.48
C GLY A 15 20.76 23.32 38.01
N PHE A 16 21.88 23.33 37.25
CA PHE A 16 21.91 22.95 35.83
C PHE A 16 22.77 21.72 35.54
N ALA A 17 23.11 20.95 36.55
CA ALA A 17 23.80 19.68 36.37
C ALA A 17 22.90 18.58 36.93
N ALA A 18 22.12 17.97 36.05
CA ALA A 18 21.63 16.60 36.02
C ALA A 18 20.18 16.54 35.52
N CYS A 19 19.94 16.88 34.27
CA CYS A 19 19.06 15.98 33.52
C CYS A 19 20.02 14.92 32.96
N ASP A 20 20.10 13.82 33.64
CA ASP A 20 20.81 12.65 33.17
C ASP A 20 19.96 12.04 32.04
N THR A 21 20.34 12.38 30.78
CA THR A 21 19.71 11.84 29.59
C THR A 21 20.03 10.36 29.39
N SER A 22 20.98 9.82 30.16
CA SER A 22 21.44 8.43 30.08
C SER A 22 20.35 7.43 30.45
N ASP A 23 19.44 7.80 31.33
CA ASP A 23 18.30 6.94 31.69
C ASP A 23 17.27 6.91 30.57
N LEU A 24 17.03 8.05 29.91
CA LEU A 24 16.10 8.13 28.77
C LEU A 24 16.66 7.43 27.52
N GLU A 25 17.95 7.61 27.24
CA GLU A 25 18.64 6.91 26.15
C GLU A 25 18.60 5.39 26.38
N ARG A 26 18.88 4.93 27.59
CA ARG A 26 18.79 3.50 27.94
C ARG A 26 17.35 2.95 27.83
N ASP A 27 16.33 3.74 28.19
CA ASP A 27 14.94 3.35 28.05
C ASP A 27 14.53 3.29 26.57
N ILE A 28 15.00 4.20 25.73
CA ILE A 28 14.79 4.19 24.27
C ILE A 28 15.47 2.99 23.64
N ASP A 29 16.73 2.72 23.97
CA ASP A 29 17.46 1.55 23.47
C ASP A 29 16.74 0.24 23.92
N SER A 30 16.28 0.15 25.14
CA SER A 30 15.49 -0.98 25.62
C SER A 30 14.17 -1.14 24.90
N LEU A 31 13.50 -0.05 24.53
CA LEU A 31 12.27 -0.10 23.72
C LEU A 31 12.55 -0.54 22.30
N LYS A 32 13.64 -0.04 21.71
CA LYS A 32 14.07 -0.41 20.36
C LYS A 32 14.42 -1.91 20.31
N ASP A 33 15.23 -2.39 21.26
CA ASP A 33 15.59 -3.81 21.34
C ASP A 33 14.31 -4.69 21.48
N ARG A 34 13.29 -4.23 22.22
CA ARG A 34 12.03 -4.95 22.38
C ARG A 34 11.18 -4.94 21.10
N VAL A 35 11.21 -3.86 20.32
CA VAL A 35 10.51 -3.80 19.03
C VAL A 35 11.17 -4.74 18.03
N GLU A 36 12.51 -4.71 17.93
CA GLU A 36 13.28 -5.62 17.06
C GLU A 36 13.04 -7.10 17.47
N ASP A 37 12.94 -7.40 18.76
CA ASP A 37 12.63 -8.74 19.26
C ASP A 37 11.20 -9.19 18.88
N TYR A 38 10.21 -8.29 18.98
CA TYR A 38 8.83 -8.58 18.55
C TYR A 38 8.71 -8.80 17.04
N GLU A 39 9.38 -7.99 16.23
CA GLU A 39 9.41 -8.15 14.78
C GLU A 39 10.03 -9.51 14.42
N ALA A 40 11.14 -9.88 15.04
CA ALA A 40 11.77 -11.18 14.82
C ALA A 40 10.87 -12.36 15.23
N GLN A 41 10.16 -12.26 16.36
CA GLN A 41 9.22 -13.29 16.81
C GLN A 41 8.04 -13.46 15.85
N VAL A 42 7.47 -12.36 15.37
CA VAL A 42 6.36 -12.36 14.40
C VAL A 42 6.80 -12.99 13.09
N GLN A 43 7.95 -12.56 12.57
CA GLN A 43 8.49 -13.10 11.33
C GLN A 43 8.71 -14.61 11.44
N LYS A 44 9.39 -15.05 12.49
CA LYS A 44 9.66 -16.46 12.75
C LYS A 44 8.38 -17.29 12.81
N LEU A 45 7.37 -16.82 13.55
CA LEU A 45 6.11 -17.55 13.67
C LEU A 45 5.41 -17.69 12.32
N ASN A 46 5.34 -16.61 11.53
CA ASN A 46 4.72 -16.63 10.22
C ASN A 46 5.47 -17.55 9.24
N GLU A 47 6.81 -17.55 9.29
CA GLU A 47 7.65 -18.45 8.50
C GLU A 47 7.41 -19.92 8.88
N ASP A 48 7.45 -20.26 10.17
CA ASP A 48 7.22 -21.63 10.65
C ASP A 48 5.81 -22.12 10.29
N MET A 49 4.79 -21.29 10.41
CA MET A 49 3.41 -21.62 10.03
C MET A 49 3.29 -21.90 8.55
N ASN A 50 3.92 -21.09 7.71
CA ASN A 50 3.91 -21.28 6.25
C ASN A 50 4.63 -22.57 5.86
N ILE A 51 5.78 -22.86 6.49
CA ILE A 51 6.55 -24.08 6.24
C ILE A 51 5.74 -25.31 6.64
N ILE A 52 5.13 -25.31 7.81
CA ILE A 52 4.30 -26.43 8.28
C ILE A 52 3.18 -26.70 7.26
N ARG A 53 2.49 -25.65 6.80
CA ARG A 53 1.46 -25.77 5.76
C ARG A 53 2.01 -26.40 4.49
N VAL A 54 3.11 -25.87 3.94
CA VAL A 54 3.73 -26.37 2.70
C VAL A 54 4.15 -27.83 2.82
N LEU A 55 4.70 -28.24 3.96
CA LEU A 55 5.14 -29.61 4.18
C LEU A 55 3.97 -30.60 4.42
N LEU A 56 2.87 -30.13 5.03
CA LEU A 56 1.69 -30.96 5.30
C LEU A 56 0.75 -31.06 4.10
N ASP A 57 0.82 -30.13 3.15
CA ASP A 57 0.07 -30.17 1.91
C ASP A 57 0.39 -31.40 1.05
N GLY A 58 1.55 -32.02 1.27
CA GLY A 58 1.95 -33.26 0.63
C GLY A 58 2.33 -33.16 -0.86
N ASN A 59 2.14 -31.97 -1.46
CA ASN A 59 2.42 -31.71 -2.87
C ASN A 59 3.92 -31.45 -3.12
N LYS A 60 4.68 -31.20 -2.07
CA LYS A 60 6.15 -31.00 -2.13
C LYS A 60 6.86 -31.97 -1.19
N THR A 61 8.01 -32.43 -1.62
CA THR A 61 8.90 -33.27 -0.79
C THR A 61 10.20 -32.54 -0.49
N ILE A 62 10.90 -32.97 0.54
CA ILE A 62 12.24 -32.44 0.84
C ILE A 62 13.24 -33.18 -0.07
N THR A 63 14.02 -32.40 -0.86
CA THR A 63 15.10 -32.96 -1.69
C THR A 63 16.43 -32.97 -0.96
N GLU A 64 16.66 -31.98 -0.10
CA GLU A 64 17.87 -31.80 0.69
C GLU A 64 17.57 -31.03 1.96
N TRP A 65 18.32 -31.26 3.03
CA TRP A 65 18.26 -30.44 4.23
C TRP A 65 19.64 -30.29 4.87
N SER A 66 19.85 -29.18 5.57
CA SER A 66 21.05 -28.91 6.37
C SER A 66 20.67 -28.27 7.71
N LEU A 67 21.58 -28.36 8.68
CA LEU A 67 21.44 -27.72 9.97
C LEU A 67 22.39 -26.51 10.01
N GLU A 68 21.85 -25.31 10.15
CA GLU A 68 22.59 -24.05 10.28
C GLU A 68 22.27 -23.40 11.62
N GLY A 69 23.19 -23.56 12.60
CA GLY A 69 22.91 -23.23 13.99
C GLY A 69 21.81 -24.14 14.55
N ASP A 70 20.71 -23.57 15.02
CA ASP A 70 19.54 -24.29 15.50
C ASP A 70 18.43 -24.42 14.45
N ASN A 71 18.67 -23.94 13.22
CA ASN A 71 17.69 -23.89 12.15
C ASN A 71 17.90 -25.01 11.14
N TYR A 72 16.80 -25.64 10.70
CA TYR A 72 16.82 -26.58 9.58
C TYR A 72 16.53 -25.84 8.28
N VAL A 73 17.50 -25.80 7.38
CA VAL A 73 17.34 -25.29 6.02
C VAL A 73 16.93 -26.44 5.11
N LEU A 74 15.73 -26.36 4.56
CA LEU A 74 15.11 -27.41 3.75
C LEU A 74 15.00 -26.94 2.31
N LYS A 75 15.48 -27.74 1.37
CA LYS A 75 15.25 -27.54 -0.06
C LYS A 75 14.09 -28.42 -0.51
N LEU A 76 13.09 -27.82 -1.12
CA LEU A 76 11.89 -28.53 -1.58
C LEU A 76 12.00 -28.99 -3.04
N SER A 77 11.10 -29.88 -3.45
CA SER A 77 11.05 -30.43 -4.80
C SER A 77 10.78 -29.42 -5.91
N ASN A 78 10.21 -28.24 -5.57
CA ASN A 78 9.97 -27.11 -6.47
C ASN A 78 11.13 -26.09 -6.48
N GLY A 79 12.29 -26.42 -5.87
CA GLY A 79 13.46 -25.55 -5.82
C GLY A 79 13.45 -24.51 -4.71
N GLU A 80 12.32 -24.27 -4.04
CA GLU A 80 12.25 -23.36 -2.89
C GLU A 80 13.16 -23.81 -1.75
N THR A 81 13.74 -22.85 -1.06
CA THR A 81 14.48 -23.07 0.18
C THR A 81 13.74 -22.42 1.32
N VAL A 82 13.42 -23.20 2.36
CA VAL A 82 12.70 -22.75 3.54
C VAL A 82 13.50 -23.06 4.80
N THR A 83 13.37 -22.21 5.82
CA THR A 83 14.10 -22.36 7.09
C THR A 83 13.14 -22.64 8.24
N LEU A 84 13.19 -23.84 8.79
CA LEU A 84 12.39 -24.24 9.95
C LEU A 84 13.19 -24.05 11.23
N THR A 85 12.65 -23.30 12.17
CA THR A 85 13.31 -23.05 13.46
C THR A 85 12.53 -23.76 14.58
N PRO A 86 13.03 -24.85 15.17
CA PRO A 86 12.41 -25.46 16.33
C PRO A 86 12.40 -24.49 17.51
N GLY A 87 11.34 -24.48 18.27
CA GLY A 87 11.13 -23.49 19.31
C GLY A 87 12.18 -23.45 20.40
N VAL A 88 12.54 -22.25 20.79
CA VAL A 88 13.35 -21.96 21.97
C VAL A 88 12.43 -21.88 23.19
N VAL A 89 12.78 -22.56 24.25
CA VAL A 89 12.05 -22.48 25.54
C VAL A 89 12.14 -21.06 26.10
N GLY A 90 11.02 -20.38 26.26
CA GLY A 90 10.96 -19.07 26.91
C GLY A 90 10.21 -17.96 26.15
N GLU A 91 9.80 -18.20 24.90
CA GLU A 91 8.99 -17.26 24.13
C GLU A 91 7.50 -17.54 24.34
N ASN A 92 6.68 -16.50 24.38
CA ASN A 92 5.24 -16.62 24.67
C ASN A 92 4.43 -16.57 23.37
N TYR A 93 4.32 -17.69 22.68
CA TYR A 93 3.50 -17.83 21.49
C TYR A 93 2.05 -18.23 21.80
N PRO A 94 1.08 -17.88 20.95
CA PRO A 94 -0.26 -18.45 21.04
C PRO A 94 -0.20 -19.97 20.81
N SER A 95 -1.06 -20.73 21.51
CA SER A 95 -1.21 -22.16 21.25
C SER A 95 -1.70 -22.39 19.82
N ILE A 96 -0.96 -23.17 19.04
CA ILE A 96 -1.27 -23.47 17.64
C ILE A 96 -1.30 -24.97 17.47
N THR A 97 -2.44 -25.51 17.02
CA THR A 97 -2.65 -26.94 16.79
C THR A 97 -3.46 -27.15 15.52
N ILE A 98 -3.49 -28.40 15.01
CA ILE A 98 -4.35 -28.79 13.91
C ILE A 98 -5.44 -29.70 14.46
N GLY A 99 -6.71 -29.29 14.24
CA GLY A 99 -7.85 -30.06 14.69
C GLY A 99 -8.12 -31.32 13.86
N GLU A 100 -8.99 -32.20 14.35
CA GLU A 100 -9.42 -33.42 13.64
C GLU A 100 -10.12 -33.11 12.28
N ASN A 101 -10.64 -31.89 12.12
CA ASN A 101 -11.23 -31.40 10.89
C ASN A 101 -10.19 -30.85 9.86
N GLY A 102 -8.90 -30.90 10.21
CA GLY A 102 -7.81 -30.42 9.37
C GLY A 102 -7.60 -28.90 9.39
N ASN A 103 -8.33 -28.16 10.22
CA ASN A 103 -8.18 -26.72 10.35
C ASN A 103 -7.12 -26.32 11.38
N TRP A 104 -6.56 -25.12 11.20
CA TRP A 104 -5.76 -24.48 12.27
C TRP A 104 -6.64 -24.15 13.49
N PHE A 105 -6.17 -24.53 14.67
CA PHE A 105 -6.72 -24.12 15.94
C PHE A 105 -5.72 -23.17 16.64
N ILE A 106 -6.13 -21.93 16.87
CA ILE A 106 -5.29 -20.87 17.44
C ILE A 106 -5.91 -20.37 18.72
N GLY A 107 -5.13 -20.42 19.81
CA GLY A 107 -5.65 -20.16 21.15
C GLY A 107 -6.79 -21.10 21.56
N GLY A 108 -6.83 -22.32 21.00
CA GLY A 108 -7.87 -23.32 21.22
C GLY A 108 -9.16 -23.12 20.39
N ASN A 109 -9.22 -22.10 19.52
CA ASN A 109 -10.38 -21.83 18.68
C ASN A 109 -10.14 -22.31 17.24
N ASP A 110 -11.14 -22.94 16.63
CA ASP A 110 -11.11 -23.29 15.21
C ASP A 110 -11.10 -22.02 14.37
N SER A 111 -10.09 -21.87 13.52
CA SER A 111 -9.92 -20.73 12.63
C SER A 111 -10.86 -20.76 11.41
N GLY A 112 -11.43 -21.93 11.09
CA GLY A 112 -12.09 -22.17 9.82
C GLY A 112 -11.13 -22.25 8.62
N VAL A 113 -9.82 -22.07 8.83
CA VAL A 113 -8.78 -22.10 7.79
C VAL A 113 -8.10 -23.45 7.81
N ARG A 114 -8.03 -24.12 6.66
CA ARG A 114 -7.41 -25.44 6.53
C ARG A 114 -5.89 -25.35 6.65
N ALA A 115 -5.35 -26.27 7.44
CA ALA A 115 -3.92 -26.49 7.61
C ALA A 115 -3.39 -27.61 6.69
N VAL A 116 -4.25 -28.54 6.30
CA VAL A 116 -3.89 -29.75 5.53
C VAL A 116 -4.81 -29.83 4.31
N ALA A 117 -4.26 -30.10 3.12
CA ALA A 117 -5.03 -30.33 1.91
C ALA A 117 -5.94 -31.56 2.06
N GLN A 118 -7.11 -31.53 1.46
CA GLN A 118 -8.05 -32.66 1.44
C GLN A 118 -8.67 -32.77 0.05
N ASP A 119 -8.57 -33.98 -0.56
CA ASP A 119 -9.27 -34.41 -1.77
C ASP A 119 -9.63 -33.32 -2.80
N GLY A 120 -8.61 -32.62 -3.34
CA GLY A 120 -8.76 -31.67 -4.45
C GLY A 120 -9.07 -30.23 -4.06
N GLU A 121 -8.99 -29.89 -2.77
CA GLU A 121 -9.03 -28.51 -2.29
C GLU A 121 -7.74 -28.17 -1.53
N ASP A 122 -6.97 -27.22 -2.06
CA ASP A 122 -5.72 -26.75 -1.46
C ASP A 122 -5.98 -25.88 -0.21
N ALA A 123 -5.02 -25.88 0.71
CA ALA A 123 -4.99 -24.92 1.81
C ALA A 123 -4.63 -23.54 1.25
N LEU A 124 -5.62 -22.67 1.06
CA LEU A 124 -5.50 -21.44 0.27
C LEU A 124 -4.54 -20.41 0.89
N PHE A 125 -4.39 -20.35 2.21
CA PHE A 125 -3.49 -19.41 2.89
C PHE A 125 -3.22 -19.83 4.34
N THR A 126 -2.18 -19.23 4.91
CA THR A 126 -1.80 -19.45 6.32
C THR A 126 -2.30 -18.30 7.17
N PRO A 127 -2.85 -18.53 8.39
CA PRO A 127 -3.10 -17.45 9.33
C PRO A 127 -1.85 -16.61 9.57
N GLN A 128 -2.00 -15.29 9.53
CA GLN A 128 -0.90 -14.36 9.74
C GLN A 128 -0.95 -13.80 11.15
N PHE A 129 0.20 -13.54 11.73
CA PHE A 129 0.33 -13.03 13.09
C PHE A 129 1.01 -11.67 13.10
N LYS A 130 0.64 -10.85 14.07
CA LYS A 130 1.36 -9.62 14.46
C LYS A 130 1.32 -9.45 15.97
N ILE A 131 2.18 -8.58 16.48
CA ILE A 131 2.10 -8.11 17.87
C ILE A 131 1.64 -6.66 17.85
N GLU A 132 0.57 -6.37 18.59
CA GLU A 132 0.04 -5.02 18.73
C GLU A 132 -0.44 -4.80 20.16
N ASN A 133 -0.13 -3.64 20.75
CA ASN A 133 -0.39 -3.32 22.15
C ASN A 133 0.14 -4.36 23.15
N GLY A 134 1.22 -5.05 22.81
CA GLY A 134 1.85 -6.09 23.62
C GLY A 134 1.17 -7.45 23.60
N ASN A 135 0.13 -7.65 22.79
CA ASN A 135 -0.57 -8.91 22.58
C ASN A 135 -0.34 -9.47 21.19
N TRP A 136 -0.47 -10.80 21.07
CA TRP A 136 -0.56 -11.48 19.78
C TRP A 136 -1.93 -11.25 19.15
N TRP A 137 -1.92 -10.90 17.86
CA TRP A 137 -3.08 -10.77 16.97
C TRP A 137 -2.97 -11.75 15.83
N VAL A 138 -4.11 -12.22 15.33
CA VAL A 138 -4.19 -13.15 14.19
C VAL A 138 -5.12 -12.63 13.12
N ASN A 139 -4.81 -12.93 11.86
CA ASN A 139 -5.62 -12.63 10.70
C ASN A 139 -5.89 -13.92 9.93
N TYR A 140 -7.17 -14.26 9.74
CA TYR A 140 -7.63 -15.44 9.02
C TYR A 140 -8.07 -15.14 7.58
N GLU A 141 -7.94 -13.88 7.12
CA GLU A 141 -8.38 -13.42 5.81
C GLU A 141 -7.22 -12.90 4.97
N ASN A 142 -6.13 -13.66 4.91
CA ASN A 142 -4.94 -13.36 4.09
C ASN A 142 -4.37 -11.94 4.28
N GLY A 143 -4.32 -11.46 5.53
CA GLY A 143 -3.74 -10.14 5.85
C GLY A 143 -4.66 -8.95 5.62
N LYS A 144 -5.95 -9.16 5.38
CA LYS A 144 -6.92 -8.08 5.21
C LYS A 144 -6.93 -7.14 6.42
N ALA A 145 -6.83 -5.85 6.18
CA ALA A 145 -6.50 -4.85 7.22
C ALA A 145 -7.52 -4.77 8.37
N ASP A 146 -8.79 -5.05 8.11
CA ASP A 146 -9.91 -5.01 9.05
C ASP A 146 -10.24 -6.35 9.73
N ALA A 147 -9.48 -7.41 9.43
CA ALA A 147 -9.74 -8.78 9.90
C ALA A 147 -8.77 -9.25 11.00
N TRP A 148 -8.09 -8.34 11.66
CA TRP A 148 -7.19 -8.68 12.75
C TRP A 148 -7.94 -8.88 14.07
N ILE A 149 -7.67 -10.00 14.75
CA ILE A 149 -8.31 -10.41 16.00
C ILE A 149 -7.28 -10.46 17.12
N ASP A 150 -7.50 -9.74 18.22
CA ASP A 150 -6.68 -9.83 19.44
C ASP A 150 -6.90 -11.19 20.12
N LEU A 151 -5.85 -11.98 20.28
CA LEU A 151 -5.90 -13.27 20.95
C LEU A 151 -5.90 -13.15 22.48
N GLY A 152 -5.67 -11.95 23.04
CA GLY A 152 -5.51 -11.73 24.48
C GLY A 152 -4.28 -12.43 25.08
N VAL A 153 -3.35 -12.90 24.24
CA VAL A 153 -2.11 -13.56 24.67
C VAL A 153 -1.00 -12.52 24.67
N PRO A 154 -0.40 -12.18 25.85
CA PRO A 154 0.72 -11.25 25.88
C PRO A 154 1.94 -11.82 25.16
N ALA A 155 2.59 -11.02 24.34
CA ALA A 155 3.82 -11.40 23.64
C ALA A 155 5.03 -11.49 24.58
N THR A 156 5.00 -10.76 25.70
CA THR A 156 5.98 -10.90 26.77
C THR A 156 5.33 -11.52 28.00
N GLY A 157 5.84 -12.63 28.49
CA GLY A 157 5.30 -13.28 29.67
C GLY A 157 6.29 -14.19 30.35
N THR A 158 6.16 -14.27 31.69
CA THR A 158 6.89 -15.23 32.55
C THR A 158 6.17 -16.59 32.66
N SER A 159 5.23 -16.89 31.75
CA SER A 159 4.48 -18.15 31.81
C SER A 159 5.22 -19.25 31.04
N SER A 160 5.59 -20.28 31.75
CA SER A 160 6.37 -21.45 31.32
C SER A 160 5.63 -22.43 30.36
N SER A 161 4.63 -21.98 29.60
CA SER A 161 3.79 -22.87 28.78
C SER A 161 3.65 -22.50 27.31
N ALA A 162 4.40 -21.50 26.82
CA ALA A 162 4.38 -21.15 25.41
C ALA A 162 5.47 -21.91 24.65
N THR A 163 5.07 -22.71 23.72
CA THR A 163 5.97 -23.48 22.85
C THR A 163 5.78 -23.02 21.41
N SER A 164 6.90 -22.90 20.67
CA SER A 164 6.88 -22.76 19.21
C SER A 164 5.92 -23.79 18.61
N PRO A 165 5.29 -23.48 17.45
CA PRO A 165 4.49 -24.46 16.73
C PRO A 165 5.21 -25.80 16.51
N VAL A 166 6.52 -25.76 16.29
CA VAL A 166 7.38 -26.94 16.14
C VAL A 166 8.08 -27.22 17.47
N GLN A 167 7.70 -28.33 18.10
CA GLN A 167 8.30 -28.80 19.35
C GLN A 167 9.68 -29.44 19.11
N SER A 168 9.79 -30.30 18.10
CA SER A 168 11.04 -30.99 17.79
C SER A 168 11.08 -31.50 16.34
N VAL A 169 12.29 -31.70 15.85
CA VAL A 169 12.58 -32.31 14.54
C VAL A 169 13.41 -33.58 14.77
N ASP A 170 13.03 -34.67 14.11
CA ASP A 170 13.79 -35.94 14.09
C ASP A 170 14.22 -36.25 12.65
N THR A 171 15.54 -36.28 12.42
CA THR A 171 16.20 -36.59 11.15
C THR A 171 17.05 -37.86 11.25
N SER A 172 16.75 -38.73 12.18
CA SER A 172 17.47 -40.00 12.39
C SER A 172 17.32 -40.96 11.20
N ASP A 173 16.24 -40.88 10.42
CA ASP A 173 16.04 -41.55 9.17
C ASP A 173 16.36 -40.60 8.00
N ALA A 174 17.37 -40.93 7.20
CA ALA A 174 17.78 -40.09 6.07
C ALA A 174 16.70 -39.92 4.98
N ASN A 175 15.69 -40.77 4.94
CA ASN A 175 14.61 -40.76 3.97
C ASN A 175 13.32 -40.08 4.52
N VAL A 176 13.33 -39.70 5.80
CA VAL A 176 12.14 -39.12 6.46
C VAL A 176 12.53 -37.96 7.37
N PHE A 177 11.94 -36.83 7.13
CA PHE A 177 12.02 -35.66 8.00
C PHE A 177 10.77 -35.63 8.88
N LYS A 178 10.91 -35.81 10.21
CA LYS A 178 9.77 -35.82 11.12
C LYS A 178 9.69 -34.54 11.91
N ILE A 179 8.53 -33.94 11.91
CA ILE A 179 8.22 -32.71 12.69
C ILE A 179 7.20 -33.09 13.77
N THR A 180 7.50 -32.78 15.03
CA THR A 180 6.54 -32.88 16.13
C THR A 180 6.07 -31.50 16.47
N LEU A 181 4.75 -31.26 16.38
CA LEU A 181 4.13 -30.00 16.73
C LEU A 181 3.92 -29.87 18.25
N SER A 182 3.55 -28.68 18.70
CA SER A 182 3.36 -28.37 20.13
C SER A 182 2.27 -29.18 20.82
N ASP A 183 1.33 -29.76 20.06
CA ASP A 183 0.29 -30.69 20.55
C ASP A 183 0.77 -32.14 20.68
N GLY A 184 2.03 -32.42 20.33
CA GLY A 184 2.64 -33.75 20.34
C GLY A 184 2.33 -34.60 19.10
N GLN A 185 1.58 -34.10 18.12
CA GLN A 185 1.38 -34.80 16.85
C GLN A 185 2.67 -34.77 16.03
N THR A 186 3.01 -35.91 15.44
CA THR A 186 4.20 -36.07 14.61
C THR A 186 3.82 -36.32 13.15
N TYR A 187 4.39 -35.55 12.27
CA TYR A 187 4.23 -35.65 10.82
C TYR A 187 5.52 -36.14 10.19
N SER A 188 5.40 -37.08 9.25
CA SER A 188 6.54 -37.70 8.56
C SER A 188 6.53 -37.24 7.10
N ILE A 189 7.55 -36.49 6.70
CA ILE A 189 7.70 -35.94 5.36
C ILE A 189 8.79 -36.73 4.63
N PRO A 190 8.55 -37.34 3.46
CA PRO A 190 9.55 -38.08 2.73
C PRO A 190 10.68 -37.16 2.23
N VAL A 191 11.92 -37.63 2.34
CA VAL A 191 13.10 -36.97 1.76
C VAL A 191 13.48 -37.76 0.51
N ILE A 192 13.29 -37.17 -0.66
CA ILE A 192 13.52 -37.82 -1.95
C ILE A 192 14.45 -36.92 -2.78
N GLN A 193 15.73 -37.19 -2.69
CA GLN A 193 16.81 -36.33 -3.21
C GLN A 193 16.67 -35.90 -4.68
N ASP A 194 16.14 -36.78 -5.52
CA ASP A 194 16.11 -36.52 -6.97
C ASP A 194 14.70 -36.31 -7.52
N LEU A 195 13.70 -36.10 -6.69
CA LEU A 195 12.34 -35.85 -7.17
C LEU A 195 12.09 -34.33 -7.24
N VAL A 196 12.22 -33.78 -8.44
CA VAL A 196 12.17 -32.33 -8.71
C VAL A 196 11.05 -32.02 -9.69
N CYS A 197 10.26 -31.02 -9.38
CA CYS A 197 9.31 -30.35 -10.26
C CYS A 197 9.35 -28.86 -9.92
N GLU A 198 9.98 -28.07 -10.78
CA GLU A 198 10.23 -26.64 -10.52
C GLU A 198 9.86 -25.82 -11.76
N ILE A 199 8.90 -24.90 -11.66
CA ILE A 199 8.55 -23.95 -12.72
C ILE A 199 9.51 -22.77 -12.63
N THR A 200 10.44 -22.67 -13.57
CA THR A 200 11.52 -21.67 -13.57
C THR A 200 11.25 -20.44 -14.42
N GLU A 201 10.31 -20.53 -15.37
CA GLU A 201 9.85 -19.44 -16.22
C GLU A 201 8.34 -19.56 -16.49
N PRO A 202 7.64 -18.46 -16.69
CA PRO A 202 8.09 -17.08 -16.83
C PRO A 202 8.31 -16.37 -15.50
N VAL A 203 8.92 -15.17 -15.56
CA VAL A 203 8.98 -14.27 -14.42
C VAL A 203 7.56 -13.76 -14.15
N LEU A 204 7.10 -13.92 -12.91
CA LEU A 204 5.75 -13.57 -12.51
C LEU A 204 5.60 -12.05 -12.30
N LYS A 205 4.49 -11.48 -12.76
CA LYS A 205 4.11 -10.12 -12.46
C LYS A 205 3.13 -10.15 -11.29
N LYS A 206 3.52 -9.53 -10.17
CA LYS A 206 2.73 -9.59 -8.92
C LYS A 206 2.39 -11.04 -8.49
N GLY A 207 3.31 -11.96 -8.66
CA GLY A 207 3.08 -13.37 -8.32
C GLY A 207 2.22 -14.16 -9.31
N GLU A 208 1.80 -13.57 -10.43
CA GLU A 208 0.93 -14.20 -11.44
C GLU A 208 1.58 -14.21 -12.81
N MET A 209 1.35 -15.27 -13.59
CA MET A 209 1.68 -15.33 -15.01
C MET A 209 0.58 -14.66 -15.83
N TRP A 210 0.91 -13.58 -16.50
CA TRP A 210 -0.01 -12.88 -17.39
C TRP A 210 0.10 -13.39 -18.81
N MET A 211 -1.03 -13.85 -19.36
CA MET A 211 -1.11 -14.47 -20.69
C MET A 211 -1.23 -13.40 -21.78
N ILE A 212 -0.11 -12.73 -22.06
CA ILE A 212 -0.01 -11.69 -23.10
C ILE A 212 -0.03 -12.34 -24.48
N GLY A 213 -1.00 -11.97 -25.33
CA GLY A 213 -1.11 -12.52 -26.68
C GLY A 213 -1.72 -13.92 -26.77
N GLY A 214 -2.32 -14.43 -25.69
CA GLY A 214 -3.19 -15.62 -25.72
C GLY A 214 -2.52 -16.96 -25.45
N GLU A 215 -1.21 -17.09 -25.45
CA GLU A 215 -0.49 -18.33 -25.13
C GLU A 215 0.79 -17.99 -24.36
N ALA A 216 1.22 -18.89 -23.46
CA ALA A 216 2.50 -18.78 -22.79
C ALA A 216 3.21 -20.12 -22.75
N THR A 217 4.53 -20.10 -22.62
CA THR A 217 5.35 -21.29 -22.43
C THR A 217 5.98 -21.23 -21.06
N LEU A 218 5.76 -22.28 -20.26
CA LEU A 218 6.47 -22.50 -19.01
C LEU A 218 7.75 -23.28 -19.28
N LYS A 219 8.80 -22.99 -18.51
CA LYS A 219 9.97 -23.84 -18.37
C LYS A 219 9.86 -24.60 -17.05
N VAL A 220 9.88 -25.93 -17.13
CA VAL A 220 9.73 -26.79 -15.97
C VAL A 220 10.97 -27.66 -15.82
N LYS A 221 11.71 -27.42 -14.75
CA LYS A 221 12.87 -28.26 -14.41
C LYS A 221 12.40 -29.51 -13.68
N VAL A 222 12.84 -30.68 -14.17
CA VAL A 222 12.53 -31.98 -13.61
C VAL A 222 13.80 -32.86 -13.58
N ASN A 223 13.83 -33.87 -12.71
CA ASN A 223 14.86 -34.90 -12.76
C ASN A 223 14.18 -36.25 -13.04
N ILE A 224 14.28 -36.72 -14.27
CA ILE A 224 13.51 -37.85 -14.79
C ILE A 224 14.19 -39.17 -14.46
N LYS A 225 13.42 -40.14 -13.93
CA LYS A 225 13.79 -41.54 -13.82
C LYS A 225 12.84 -42.43 -14.63
N PRO A 226 13.30 -43.60 -15.07
CA PRO A 226 12.43 -44.54 -15.80
C PRO A 226 11.16 -44.86 -15.01
N GLY A 227 10.01 -44.69 -15.64
CA GLY A 227 8.70 -44.93 -15.03
C GLY A 227 8.04 -43.68 -14.39
N ASP A 228 8.70 -42.51 -14.39
CA ASP A 228 8.10 -41.28 -13.98
C ASP A 228 6.98 -40.87 -14.95
N ILE A 229 5.90 -40.31 -14.39
CA ILE A 229 4.79 -39.74 -15.15
C ILE A 229 4.78 -38.22 -14.87
N ILE A 230 4.91 -37.43 -15.93
CA ILE A 230 4.90 -35.96 -15.86
C ILE A 230 3.67 -35.48 -16.57
N ARG A 231 2.90 -34.62 -15.92
CA ARG A 231 1.68 -34.08 -16.50
C ARG A 231 1.38 -32.64 -16.03
N PRO A 232 0.83 -31.78 -16.90
CA PRO A 232 0.22 -30.54 -16.45
C PRO A 232 -1.18 -30.83 -15.90
N VAL A 233 -1.59 -30.00 -14.94
CA VAL A 233 -2.94 -29.98 -14.36
C VAL A 233 -3.51 -28.58 -14.49
N VAL A 234 -4.65 -28.46 -15.18
CA VAL A 234 -5.35 -27.20 -15.40
C VAL A 234 -6.86 -27.46 -15.41
N PRO A 235 -7.71 -26.44 -15.13
CA PRO A 235 -9.16 -26.53 -15.30
C PRO A 235 -9.56 -26.91 -16.73
N ALA A 236 -10.77 -27.43 -16.89
CA ALA A 236 -11.24 -28.02 -18.16
C ALA A 236 -11.34 -27.02 -19.33
N ASP A 237 -11.48 -25.73 -19.05
CA ASP A 237 -11.52 -24.63 -20.03
C ASP A 237 -10.12 -24.11 -20.42
N TRP A 238 -9.09 -24.48 -19.67
CA TRP A 238 -7.68 -24.24 -19.99
C TRP A 238 -7.05 -25.43 -20.67
N LYS A 239 -5.96 -25.21 -21.39
CA LYS A 239 -5.15 -26.27 -21.97
C LYS A 239 -3.70 -26.11 -21.58
N ALA A 240 -3.05 -27.21 -21.23
CA ALA A 240 -1.61 -27.25 -21.03
C ALA A 240 -1.04 -28.51 -21.68
N GLU A 241 0.05 -28.37 -22.44
CA GLU A 241 0.64 -29.44 -23.23
C GLU A 241 2.16 -29.38 -23.13
N ILE A 242 2.77 -30.52 -22.79
CA ILE A 242 4.22 -30.66 -22.78
C ILE A 242 4.70 -30.75 -24.23
N MET A 243 5.48 -29.78 -24.67
CA MET A 243 6.00 -29.68 -26.04
C MET A 243 7.31 -30.41 -26.21
N THR A 244 8.06 -30.61 -25.12
CA THR A 244 9.32 -31.38 -25.14
C THR A 244 9.03 -32.86 -25.18
N ASP A 245 9.57 -33.55 -26.18
CA ASP A 245 9.56 -35.04 -26.17
C ASP A 245 10.56 -35.52 -25.12
N TYR A 246 10.04 -35.97 -23.98
CA TYR A 246 10.85 -36.48 -22.86
C TYR A 246 10.86 -38.01 -22.79
N ALA A 247 10.23 -38.70 -23.73
CA ALA A 247 10.21 -40.14 -23.77
C ALA A 247 11.64 -40.72 -23.90
N GLY A 248 12.06 -41.51 -22.91
CA GLY A 248 13.40 -42.08 -22.85
C GLY A 248 14.51 -41.15 -22.34
N LEU A 249 14.21 -39.91 -21.97
CA LEU A 249 15.17 -39.07 -21.27
C LEU A 249 15.30 -39.46 -19.80
N THR A 250 16.47 -39.19 -19.23
CA THR A 250 16.75 -39.41 -17.80
C THR A 250 17.62 -38.29 -17.24
N GLY A 251 17.63 -38.14 -15.92
CA GLY A 251 18.38 -37.08 -15.24
C GLY A 251 17.69 -35.70 -15.30
N GLU A 252 18.44 -34.67 -15.00
CA GLU A 252 17.92 -33.29 -15.04
C GLU A 252 17.55 -32.86 -16.46
N GLN A 253 16.33 -32.37 -16.63
CA GLN A 253 15.77 -31.89 -17.89
C GLN A 253 15.00 -30.61 -17.64
N THR A 254 14.88 -29.76 -18.66
CA THR A 254 13.96 -28.63 -18.68
C THR A 254 12.93 -28.86 -19.77
N LEU A 255 11.66 -28.95 -19.39
CA LEU A 255 10.54 -29.18 -20.30
C LEU A 255 9.88 -27.88 -20.69
N ASP A 256 9.50 -27.74 -21.95
CA ASP A 256 8.64 -26.66 -22.45
C ASP A 256 7.18 -27.12 -22.32
N VAL A 257 6.37 -26.31 -21.61
CA VAL A 257 4.95 -26.57 -21.43
C VAL A 257 4.18 -25.38 -21.98
N LYS A 258 3.42 -25.61 -23.03
CA LYS A 258 2.55 -24.59 -23.64
C LYS A 258 1.24 -24.54 -22.86
N VAL A 259 0.88 -23.33 -22.38
CA VAL A 259 -0.39 -23.06 -21.72
C VAL A 259 -1.25 -22.19 -22.63
N THR A 260 -2.51 -22.56 -22.81
CA THR A 260 -3.48 -21.82 -23.63
C THR A 260 -4.72 -21.54 -22.79
N PRO A 261 -5.06 -20.25 -22.57
CA PRO A 261 -6.24 -19.86 -21.80
C PRO A 261 -7.53 -20.03 -22.62
N PRO A 262 -8.71 -19.98 -21.99
CA PRO A 262 -9.97 -19.83 -22.72
C PRO A 262 -10.07 -18.47 -23.42
N ALA A 263 -11.01 -18.37 -24.35
CA ALA A 263 -11.24 -17.10 -25.07
C ALA A 263 -11.86 -15.99 -24.19
N SER A 264 -12.48 -16.37 -23.08
CA SER A 264 -13.02 -15.42 -22.08
C SER A 264 -11.99 -15.13 -21.01
N ALA A 265 -12.11 -13.97 -20.37
CA ALA A 265 -11.33 -13.63 -19.20
C ALA A 265 -11.40 -14.72 -18.13
N SER A 266 -10.26 -15.19 -17.69
CA SER A 266 -10.16 -16.30 -16.74
C SER A 266 -8.86 -16.24 -15.94
N LYS A 267 -8.89 -16.80 -14.74
CA LYS A 267 -7.75 -16.99 -13.84
C LYS A 267 -7.80 -18.40 -13.30
N CYS A 268 -6.66 -19.07 -13.26
CA CYS A 268 -6.58 -20.40 -12.70
C CYS A 268 -5.21 -20.70 -12.12
N VAL A 269 -5.11 -21.80 -11.38
CA VAL A 269 -3.85 -22.43 -11.03
C VAL A 269 -3.45 -23.35 -12.18
N VAL A 270 -2.22 -23.19 -12.65
CA VAL A 270 -1.55 -24.09 -13.57
C VAL A 270 -0.52 -24.87 -12.78
N ALA A 271 -0.74 -26.16 -12.60
CA ALA A 271 0.17 -27.01 -11.88
C ALA A 271 0.90 -27.99 -12.79
N MET A 272 2.11 -28.35 -12.40
CA MET A 272 2.90 -29.43 -13.00
C MET A 272 3.14 -30.52 -11.97
N GLU A 273 2.85 -31.75 -12.33
CA GLU A 273 3.03 -32.92 -11.46
C GLU A 273 4.09 -33.85 -11.99
N VAL A 274 4.93 -34.37 -11.10
CA VAL A 274 5.82 -35.49 -11.36
C VAL A 274 5.49 -36.63 -10.39
N ASN A 275 5.06 -37.76 -10.94
CA ASN A 275 4.72 -38.98 -10.18
C ASN A 275 5.84 -40.00 -10.30
N ARG A 276 6.40 -40.41 -9.18
CA ARG A 276 7.41 -41.48 -9.05
C ARG A 276 6.95 -42.54 -8.07
N GLY A 277 6.39 -43.65 -8.60
CA GLY A 277 5.80 -44.68 -7.77
C GLY A 277 4.60 -44.17 -6.97
N VAL A 278 4.73 -44.12 -5.64
CA VAL A 278 3.67 -43.61 -4.73
C VAL A 278 3.83 -42.13 -4.38
N ASN A 279 4.92 -41.49 -4.81
CA ASN A 279 5.22 -40.12 -4.48
C ASN A 279 4.86 -39.21 -5.65
N THR A 280 4.11 -38.16 -5.36
CA THR A 280 3.77 -37.09 -6.31
C THR A 280 4.35 -35.81 -5.77
N VAL A 281 4.98 -35.01 -6.63
CA VAL A 281 5.39 -33.65 -6.33
C VAL A 281 4.78 -32.71 -7.35
N THR A 282 4.39 -31.55 -6.90
CA THR A 282 3.71 -30.53 -7.69
C THR A 282 4.40 -29.19 -7.50
N ASP A 283 4.52 -28.44 -8.57
CA ASP A 283 4.78 -27.02 -8.52
C ASP A 283 3.72 -26.28 -9.33
N GLU A 284 3.34 -25.09 -8.88
CA GLU A 284 2.18 -24.38 -9.41
C GLU A 284 2.40 -22.88 -9.55
N ILE A 285 1.73 -22.28 -10.50
CA ILE A 285 1.65 -20.84 -10.67
C ILE A 285 0.21 -20.43 -10.92
N VAL A 286 -0.13 -19.21 -10.50
CA VAL A 286 -1.38 -18.58 -10.88
C VAL A 286 -1.23 -17.97 -12.26
N ALA A 287 -2.07 -18.40 -13.21
CA ALA A 287 -2.13 -17.84 -14.55
C ALA A 287 -3.42 -17.04 -14.74
N ARG A 288 -3.34 -15.88 -15.39
CA ARG A 288 -4.49 -15.08 -15.76
C ARG A 288 -4.41 -14.58 -17.20
N THR A 289 -5.56 -14.45 -17.84
CA THR A 289 -5.64 -13.78 -19.13
C THR A 289 -5.32 -12.30 -18.96
N GLU A 290 -4.62 -11.72 -19.93
CA GLU A 290 -4.49 -10.27 -20.00
C GLU A 290 -5.85 -9.67 -20.35
N ILE A 291 -6.24 -8.68 -19.56
CA ILE A 291 -7.49 -7.96 -19.74
C ILE A 291 -7.15 -6.48 -19.78
N SER A 292 -7.52 -5.82 -20.86
CA SER A 292 -7.26 -4.38 -21.08
C SER A 292 -8.35 -3.47 -20.49
N SER A 293 -9.43 -4.06 -19.94
CA SER A 293 -10.64 -3.37 -19.52
C SER A 293 -10.97 -3.72 -18.07
N TYR A 294 -11.08 -2.72 -17.22
CA TYR A 294 -11.54 -2.91 -15.83
C TYR A 294 -12.96 -3.46 -15.73
N TRP A 295 -13.83 -3.19 -16.71
CA TRP A 295 -15.14 -3.79 -16.79
C TRP A 295 -15.08 -5.30 -16.99
N ASP A 296 -14.21 -5.76 -17.89
CA ASP A 296 -14.04 -7.18 -18.14
C ASP A 296 -13.38 -7.88 -16.95
N GLU A 297 -12.41 -7.23 -16.28
CA GLU A 297 -11.87 -7.71 -15.00
C GLU A 297 -12.99 -7.89 -13.96
N TYR A 298 -13.82 -6.85 -13.77
CA TYR A 298 -14.94 -6.92 -12.85
C TYR A 298 -15.94 -8.03 -13.24
N GLN A 299 -16.28 -8.15 -14.54
CA GLN A 299 -17.20 -9.21 -15.00
C GLN A 299 -16.63 -10.61 -14.80
N ALA A 300 -15.32 -10.78 -14.94
CA ALA A 300 -14.61 -12.03 -14.68
C ALA A 300 -14.49 -12.38 -13.18
N GLY A 301 -14.92 -11.50 -12.29
CA GLY A 301 -14.80 -11.68 -10.84
C GLY A 301 -13.41 -11.31 -10.29
N PHE A 302 -12.60 -10.57 -11.06
CA PHE A 302 -11.33 -10.05 -10.59
C PHE A 302 -11.53 -8.78 -9.78
N ASP A 303 -10.57 -8.51 -8.91
CA ASP A 303 -10.53 -7.29 -8.12
C ASP A 303 -10.14 -6.10 -8.99
N VAL A 304 -10.95 -5.06 -8.97
CA VAL A 304 -10.60 -3.75 -9.52
C VAL A 304 -10.25 -2.83 -8.36
N ILE A 305 -9.02 -2.37 -8.33
CA ILE A 305 -8.48 -1.59 -7.22
C ILE A 305 -8.45 -0.11 -7.60
N VAL A 306 -8.98 0.74 -6.72
CA VAL A 306 -8.85 2.20 -6.79
C VAL A 306 -7.97 2.65 -5.64
N GLY A 307 -6.84 3.29 -5.94
CA GLY A 307 -5.80 3.65 -4.98
C GLY A 307 -4.59 2.71 -5.07
N ASP A 308 -3.86 2.55 -3.97
CA ASP A 308 -2.67 1.70 -3.89
C ASP A 308 -2.89 0.53 -2.93
N GLU A 309 -2.59 -0.69 -3.36
CA GLU A 309 -2.78 -1.93 -2.58
C GLU A 309 -1.95 -1.94 -1.28
N ASN A 310 -0.77 -1.31 -1.31
CA ASN A 310 0.13 -1.22 -0.16
C ASN A 310 -0.14 0.02 0.71
N GLY A 311 -1.09 0.85 0.31
CA GLY A 311 -1.43 2.11 0.97
C GLY A 311 -2.91 2.19 1.31
N VAL A 312 -3.58 3.16 0.69
CA VAL A 312 -5.04 3.34 0.82
C VAL A 312 -5.70 2.96 -0.49
N CYS A 313 -6.57 1.97 -0.45
CA CYS A 313 -7.33 1.56 -1.62
C CYS A 313 -8.75 1.12 -1.28
N MET A 314 -9.60 1.09 -2.29
CA MET A 314 -10.86 0.37 -2.29
C MET A 314 -10.79 -0.76 -3.30
N VAL A 315 -11.07 -1.97 -2.86
CA VAL A 315 -11.22 -3.15 -3.72
C VAL A 315 -12.68 -3.25 -4.16
N ILE A 316 -12.90 -3.41 -5.45
CA ILE A 316 -14.21 -3.57 -6.06
C ILE A 316 -14.25 -4.96 -6.70
N ASN A 317 -15.01 -5.86 -6.09
CA ASN A 317 -15.23 -7.20 -6.59
C ASN A 317 -16.73 -7.46 -6.83
N LYS A 318 -17.04 -8.21 -7.85
CA LYS A 318 -18.44 -8.50 -8.24
C LYS A 318 -19.21 -9.24 -7.15
N SER A 319 -18.54 -10.05 -6.34
CA SER A 319 -19.14 -10.79 -5.21
C SER A 319 -19.57 -9.89 -4.06
N ASP A 320 -18.89 -8.73 -3.85
CA ASP A 320 -19.01 -7.94 -2.63
C ASP A 320 -19.73 -6.60 -2.81
N VAL A 321 -20.09 -6.26 -4.07
CA VAL A 321 -20.65 -4.95 -4.39
C VAL A 321 -22.15 -4.89 -4.08
N SER A 322 -22.52 -4.00 -3.16
CA SER A 322 -23.91 -3.64 -2.85
C SER A 322 -24.42 -2.42 -3.61
N LEU A 323 -23.54 -1.68 -4.31
CA LEU A 323 -23.88 -0.49 -5.08
C LEU A 323 -24.36 -0.84 -6.49
N PRO A 324 -25.28 -0.03 -7.09
CA PRO A 324 -25.61 -0.17 -8.50
C PRO A 324 -24.37 -0.03 -9.38
N VAL A 325 -24.17 -0.98 -10.31
CA VAL A 325 -23.05 -0.97 -11.24
C VAL A 325 -23.55 -0.70 -12.65
N LYS A 326 -22.89 0.22 -13.36
CA LYS A 326 -23.21 0.60 -14.73
C LYS A 326 -21.97 0.62 -15.61
N HIS A 327 -22.13 0.19 -16.86
CA HIS A 327 -21.13 0.30 -17.91
C HIS A 327 -21.60 1.30 -18.96
N ILE A 328 -20.84 2.39 -19.11
CA ILE A 328 -21.13 3.47 -20.06
C ILE A 328 -20.28 3.24 -21.31
N THR A 329 -20.96 2.98 -22.41
CA THR A 329 -20.37 2.66 -23.72
C THR A 329 -20.77 3.71 -24.76
N THR A 330 -20.25 3.61 -25.96
CA THR A 330 -20.64 4.48 -27.09
C THR A 330 -22.13 4.37 -27.41
N SER A 331 -22.75 3.22 -27.17
CA SER A 331 -24.18 2.96 -27.38
C SER A 331 -25.09 3.46 -26.26
N SER A 332 -24.55 3.88 -25.13
CA SER A 332 -25.32 4.41 -24.01
C SER A 332 -26.06 5.69 -24.40
N SER A 333 -27.29 5.83 -23.93
CA SER A 333 -28.11 7.04 -24.14
C SER A 333 -27.53 8.27 -23.42
N ALA A 334 -28.01 9.46 -23.77
CA ALA A 334 -27.57 10.71 -23.11
C ALA A 334 -27.94 10.72 -21.60
N GLU A 335 -29.03 10.05 -21.21
CA GLU A 335 -29.40 9.92 -19.81
C GLU A 335 -28.42 9.00 -19.05
N GLU A 336 -28.04 7.86 -19.62
CA GLU A 336 -27.06 6.93 -19.05
C GLU A 336 -25.67 7.55 -18.95
N LYS A 337 -25.27 8.43 -19.91
CA LYS A 337 -24.02 9.21 -19.89
C LYS A 337 -24.03 10.34 -18.86
N THR A 338 -25.17 10.58 -18.20
CA THR A 338 -25.30 11.59 -17.15
C THR A 338 -25.18 10.94 -15.77
N ILE A 339 -24.05 11.13 -15.11
CA ILE A 339 -23.78 10.58 -13.79
C ILE A 339 -24.31 11.54 -12.72
N ASN A 340 -25.37 11.15 -12.03
CA ASN A 340 -26.06 11.98 -11.02
C ASN A 340 -26.57 11.17 -9.82
N ALA A 341 -26.16 9.93 -9.65
CA ALA A 341 -26.58 9.05 -8.56
C ALA A 341 -25.41 8.26 -7.99
N ALA A 342 -25.56 7.77 -6.76
CA ALA A 342 -24.64 6.83 -6.16
C ALA A 342 -24.51 5.55 -6.99
N GLY A 343 -23.32 5.00 -7.07
CA GLY A 343 -23.04 3.79 -7.85
C GLY A 343 -21.59 3.66 -8.29
N ILE A 344 -21.32 2.57 -8.99
CA ILE A 344 -20.05 2.29 -9.67
C ILE A 344 -20.29 2.39 -11.17
N TYR A 345 -19.50 3.22 -11.83
CA TYR A 345 -19.59 3.50 -13.25
C TYR A 345 -18.28 3.14 -13.93
N PHE A 346 -18.31 2.18 -14.86
CA PHE A 346 -17.22 1.92 -15.78
C PHE A 346 -17.49 2.71 -17.06
N VAL A 347 -16.52 3.49 -17.51
CA VAL A 347 -16.68 4.40 -18.66
C VAL A 347 -15.64 4.05 -19.72
N ASP A 348 -16.07 3.66 -20.92
CA ASP A 348 -15.14 3.36 -22.01
C ASP A 348 -14.41 4.64 -22.49
N SER A 349 -13.15 4.48 -22.90
CA SER A 349 -12.27 5.60 -23.23
C SER A 349 -12.59 6.30 -24.56
N ASP A 350 -13.47 5.73 -25.38
CA ASP A 350 -13.95 6.28 -26.65
C ASP A 350 -15.34 6.93 -26.56
N VAL A 351 -15.93 6.93 -25.35
CA VAL A 351 -17.22 7.55 -25.10
C VAL A 351 -17.09 9.04 -24.93
N GLU A 352 -17.82 9.78 -25.76
CA GLU A 352 -17.94 11.23 -25.63
C GLU A 352 -19.22 11.65 -24.91
N GLY A 353 -19.20 12.83 -24.29
CA GLY A 353 -20.36 13.45 -23.67
C GLY A 353 -20.76 12.86 -22.32
N VAL A 354 -19.88 12.15 -21.64
CA VAL A 354 -20.12 11.72 -20.26
C VAL A 354 -20.02 12.94 -19.35
N THR A 355 -21.05 13.20 -18.58
CA THR A 355 -21.16 14.38 -17.72
C THR A 355 -21.50 13.99 -16.29
N HIS A 356 -20.93 14.72 -15.34
CA HIS A 356 -21.41 14.71 -13.97
C HIS A 356 -22.44 15.83 -13.78
N LYS A 357 -23.56 15.50 -13.13
CA LYS A 357 -24.55 16.46 -12.66
C LYS A 357 -24.64 16.40 -11.14
N ARG A 358 -24.61 17.56 -10.50
CA ARG A 358 -24.63 17.68 -9.06
C ARG A 358 -25.79 16.89 -8.43
N SER A 359 -25.44 16.03 -7.52
CA SER A 359 -26.35 15.31 -6.63
C SER A 359 -25.69 15.18 -5.25
N GLY A 360 -26.43 14.78 -4.23
CA GLY A 360 -25.85 14.43 -2.93
C GLY A 360 -25.10 13.11 -3.04
N ILE A 361 -23.77 13.14 -2.91
CA ILE A 361 -22.91 11.95 -3.00
C ILE A 361 -22.82 11.30 -1.63
N SER A 362 -23.12 10.00 -1.56
CA SER A 362 -22.72 9.10 -0.48
C SER A 362 -21.63 8.14 -0.94
N SER A 363 -21.78 7.56 -2.13
CA SER A 363 -20.85 6.58 -2.69
C SER A 363 -20.86 6.71 -4.21
N LEU A 364 -19.85 7.35 -4.78
CA LEU A 364 -19.71 7.54 -6.22
C LEU A 364 -18.30 7.10 -6.65
N ILE A 365 -18.26 6.01 -7.41
CA ILE A 365 -17.05 5.43 -7.95
C ILE A 365 -17.11 5.49 -9.47
N ILE A 366 -16.13 6.14 -10.12
CA ILE A 366 -16.07 6.29 -11.58
C ILE A 366 -14.71 5.78 -12.05
N ILE A 367 -14.74 4.80 -12.94
CA ILE A 367 -13.57 4.10 -13.44
C ILE A 367 -13.50 4.25 -14.96
N GLY A 368 -12.45 4.88 -15.44
CA GLY A 368 -12.10 4.86 -16.86
C GLY A 368 -11.66 3.47 -17.26
N ASN A 369 -12.42 2.85 -18.13
CA ASN A 369 -12.42 1.41 -18.36
C ASN A 369 -11.15 0.85 -19.03
N ASN A 370 -10.28 1.67 -19.58
CA ASN A 370 -9.05 1.23 -20.23
C ASN A 370 -7.84 1.67 -19.40
N ALA A 371 -6.92 0.77 -19.08
CA ALA A 371 -5.75 1.07 -18.25
C ALA A 371 -4.78 2.05 -18.94
N ASP A 372 -4.67 1.98 -20.27
CA ASP A 372 -3.69 2.76 -21.06
C ASP A 372 -4.24 4.10 -21.56
N LYS A 373 -5.56 4.30 -21.46
CA LYS A 373 -6.21 5.51 -21.98
C LYS A 373 -7.32 5.98 -21.05
N GLN A 374 -7.18 7.19 -20.55
CA GLN A 374 -8.16 7.80 -19.67
C GLN A 374 -9.49 8.05 -20.38
N SER A 375 -10.59 7.85 -19.65
CA SER A 375 -11.94 8.21 -20.08
C SER A 375 -12.26 9.63 -19.65
N LYS A 376 -13.07 10.34 -20.42
CA LYS A 376 -13.41 11.74 -20.14
C LYS A 376 -14.68 11.87 -19.30
N LEU A 377 -14.64 12.76 -18.33
CA LEU A 377 -15.79 13.16 -17.52
C LEU A 377 -15.86 14.68 -17.49
N SER A 378 -16.93 15.26 -18.00
CA SER A 378 -17.12 16.71 -18.02
C SER A 378 -17.97 17.19 -16.85
N LEU A 379 -17.57 18.32 -16.26
CA LEU A 379 -18.38 19.14 -15.36
C LEU A 379 -18.80 20.40 -16.12
N PRO A 380 -19.96 20.39 -16.79
CA PRO A 380 -20.28 21.40 -17.82
C PRO A 380 -20.68 22.77 -17.26
N SER A 381 -20.93 22.88 -15.96
CA SER A 381 -21.26 24.17 -15.32
C SER A 381 -20.72 24.27 -13.90
N ASP A 382 -20.60 25.49 -13.39
CA ASP A 382 -20.18 25.80 -12.03
C ASP A 382 -21.06 25.18 -10.92
N ASN A 383 -22.22 24.67 -11.28
CA ASN A 383 -23.12 23.97 -10.35
C ASN A 383 -22.92 22.44 -10.35
N ASP A 384 -22.13 21.91 -11.25
CA ASP A 384 -21.97 20.44 -11.42
C ASP A 384 -20.77 19.87 -10.63
N TYR A 385 -20.39 20.51 -9.53
CA TYR A 385 -19.35 20.00 -8.64
C TYR A 385 -19.77 18.72 -7.90
N PHE A 386 -18.79 17.95 -7.47
CA PHE A 386 -19.02 16.78 -6.62
C PHE A 386 -19.44 17.23 -5.21
N ASN A 387 -20.67 16.91 -4.85
CA ASN A 387 -21.29 17.35 -3.61
C ASN A 387 -21.34 16.20 -2.58
N LEU A 388 -20.39 16.19 -1.64
CA LEU A 388 -20.35 15.22 -0.54
C LEU A 388 -21.48 15.56 0.46
N ALA A 389 -22.51 14.74 0.56
CA ALA A 389 -23.73 15.11 1.29
C ALA A 389 -24.27 14.07 2.28
N SER A 390 -23.90 12.83 2.17
CA SER A 390 -24.42 11.74 3.01
C SER A 390 -23.36 10.68 3.25
N THR A 391 -23.38 10.11 4.44
CA THR A 391 -22.47 9.03 4.85
C THR A 391 -22.42 7.88 3.84
N GLY A 392 -21.20 7.40 3.54
CA GLY A 392 -20.97 6.28 2.62
C GLY A 392 -19.50 6.12 2.23
N LYS A 393 -19.26 5.39 1.14
CA LYS A 393 -17.90 5.13 0.64
C LYS A 393 -17.18 6.40 0.15
N GLY A 394 -17.91 7.45 -0.22
CA GLY A 394 -17.37 8.72 -0.66
C GLY A 394 -17.19 8.83 -2.17
N LEU A 395 -16.13 9.53 -2.61
CA LEU A 395 -15.84 9.83 -4.01
C LEU A 395 -14.53 9.17 -4.43
N LEU A 396 -14.60 8.28 -5.40
CA LEU A 396 -13.43 7.59 -5.95
C LEU A 396 -13.43 7.71 -7.48
N LEU A 397 -12.32 8.18 -8.02
CA LEU A 397 -12.09 8.24 -9.45
C LEU A 397 -10.81 7.48 -9.80
N LYS A 398 -10.91 6.61 -10.82
CA LYS A 398 -9.77 5.90 -11.38
C LYS A 398 -9.67 6.14 -12.88
N ASN A 399 -8.46 6.50 -13.32
CA ASN A 399 -8.12 6.63 -14.73
C ASN A 399 -9.08 7.53 -15.55
N MET A 400 -9.41 8.70 -14.96
CA MET A 400 -10.34 9.67 -15.54
C MET A 400 -9.61 10.97 -15.91
N GLU A 401 -9.92 11.52 -17.09
CA GLU A 401 -9.63 12.92 -17.44
C GLU A 401 -10.85 13.79 -17.10
N LEU A 402 -10.70 14.69 -16.13
CA LEU A 402 -11.75 15.65 -15.79
C LEU A 402 -11.70 16.83 -16.76
N ASP A 403 -12.72 16.94 -17.60
CA ASP A 403 -12.90 18.11 -18.48
C ASP A 403 -13.67 19.20 -17.72
N LEU A 404 -12.95 20.22 -17.34
CA LEU A 404 -13.45 21.40 -16.65
C LEU A 404 -13.57 22.61 -17.58
N THR A 405 -13.72 22.40 -18.89
CA THR A 405 -13.92 23.47 -19.87
C THR A 405 -15.22 24.21 -19.57
N GLY A 406 -15.14 25.50 -19.35
CA GLY A 406 -16.29 26.32 -18.94
C GLY A 406 -16.63 26.27 -17.44
N TYR A 407 -15.94 25.47 -16.67
CA TYR A 407 -16.08 25.42 -15.21
C TYR A 407 -15.12 26.44 -14.58
N ASN A 408 -15.63 27.36 -13.78
CA ASN A 408 -14.83 28.45 -13.17
C ASN A 408 -14.99 28.56 -11.66
N LYS A 409 -15.65 27.59 -11.02
CA LYS A 409 -15.81 27.61 -9.57
C LYS A 409 -14.47 27.34 -8.87
N GLU A 410 -14.34 27.86 -7.68
CA GLU A 410 -13.13 27.80 -6.85
C GLU A 410 -12.90 26.43 -6.21
N TYR A 411 -13.80 25.46 -6.41
CA TYR A 411 -13.70 24.09 -5.94
C TYR A 411 -14.38 23.09 -6.90
N VAL A 412 -13.87 21.89 -6.95
CA VAL A 412 -14.43 20.78 -7.75
C VAL A 412 -15.18 19.80 -6.84
N ILE A 413 -14.70 19.62 -5.63
CA ILE A 413 -15.35 18.80 -4.62
C ILE A 413 -15.70 19.69 -3.45
N ASN A 414 -16.97 19.65 -3.03
CA ASN A 414 -17.44 20.41 -1.90
C ASN A 414 -18.41 19.60 -1.05
N GLU A 415 -18.62 20.04 0.12
CA GLU A 415 -19.48 19.41 1.10
C GLU A 415 -20.87 20.08 1.09
N GLY A 416 -21.93 19.28 1.22
CA GLY A 416 -23.32 19.70 1.03
C GLY A 416 -24.06 20.24 2.25
N GLY A 417 -23.41 20.38 3.41
CA GLY A 417 -23.98 21.06 4.56
C GLY A 417 -24.57 20.18 5.66
N ASN A 418 -24.45 18.85 5.57
CA ASN A 418 -24.91 17.89 6.58
C ASN A 418 -23.75 17.19 7.27
N GLU A 419 -23.98 16.68 8.46
CA GLU A 419 -23.06 15.76 9.11
C GLU A 419 -22.95 14.45 8.30
N ALA A 420 -21.72 14.07 7.93
CA ALA A 420 -21.48 12.87 7.14
C ALA A 420 -20.09 12.29 7.39
N THR A 421 -19.99 10.96 7.25
CA THR A 421 -18.74 10.22 7.30
C THR A 421 -18.50 9.52 5.97
N PHE A 422 -17.31 9.68 5.41
CA PHE A 422 -16.88 9.05 4.18
C PHE A 422 -15.64 8.21 4.43
N ASP A 423 -15.62 7.01 3.86
CA ASP A 423 -14.44 6.16 3.93
C ASP A 423 -13.30 6.78 3.09
N TYR A 424 -13.64 7.28 1.88
CA TYR A 424 -12.64 7.69 0.91
C TYR A 424 -12.97 8.98 0.15
N VAL A 425 -11.90 9.74 -0.15
CA VAL A 425 -11.81 10.61 -1.32
C VAL A 425 -10.53 10.19 -2.05
N LEU A 426 -10.65 9.41 -3.13
CA LEU A 426 -9.51 8.81 -3.85
C LEU A 426 -9.50 9.22 -5.32
N PHE A 427 -8.33 9.63 -5.80
CA PHE A 427 -8.01 9.91 -7.20
C PHE A 427 -6.81 9.06 -7.60
N ASP A 428 -6.99 8.15 -8.54
CA ASP A 428 -5.98 7.20 -9.01
C ASP A 428 -5.83 7.28 -10.53
N GLY A 429 -4.66 7.66 -11.02
CA GLY A 429 -4.36 7.78 -12.44
C GLY A 429 -5.18 8.85 -13.17
N CYS A 430 -5.67 9.86 -12.49
CA CYS A 430 -6.52 10.90 -13.06
C CYS A 430 -5.70 12.06 -13.61
N LYS A 431 -6.29 12.77 -14.59
CA LYS A 431 -5.76 14.00 -15.16
C LYS A 431 -6.77 15.13 -15.02
N PHE A 432 -6.36 16.26 -14.51
CA PHE A 432 -7.22 17.43 -14.41
C PHE A 432 -6.43 18.74 -14.26
N GLU A 433 -7.12 19.85 -14.53
CA GLU A 433 -6.62 21.18 -14.27
C GLU A 433 -7.43 21.80 -13.14
N MET A 434 -6.76 22.32 -12.12
CA MET A 434 -7.44 23.07 -11.06
C MET A 434 -8.00 24.38 -11.63
N LYS A 435 -9.23 24.73 -11.28
CA LYS A 435 -9.93 25.90 -11.84
C LYS A 435 -10.29 26.90 -10.76
N GLY A 436 -10.56 28.11 -11.19
CA GLY A 436 -10.94 29.24 -10.36
C GLY A 436 -9.92 30.38 -10.42
N THR A 437 -10.31 31.56 -9.97
CA THR A 437 -9.51 32.79 -10.03
C THR A 437 -9.04 33.27 -8.66
N ASN A 438 -9.65 32.79 -7.58
CA ASN A 438 -9.36 33.24 -6.23
C ASN A 438 -9.49 32.11 -5.22
N ASN A 439 -8.46 31.85 -4.41
CA ASN A 439 -8.45 30.80 -3.37
C ASN A 439 -8.95 29.44 -3.88
N VAL A 440 -8.30 28.95 -4.91
CA VAL A 440 -8.68 27.69 -5.56
C VAL A 440 -8.45 26.52 -4.60
N ASN A 441 -9.49 25.74 -4.35
CA ASN A 441 -9.43 24.55 -3.51
C ASN A 441 -10.04 23.37 -4.28
N PHE A 442 -9.26 22.40 -4.70
CA PHE A 442 -9.81 21.28 -5.44
C PHE A 442 -10.83 20.50 -4.60
N LEU A 443 -10.42 20.07 -3.41
CA LEU A 443 -11.33 19.58 -2.37
C LEU A 443 -11.51 20.69 -1.31
N SER A 444 -12.74 21.15 -1.13
CA SER A 444 -13.10 22.16 -0.14
C SER A 444 -14.11 21.62 0.87
N VAL A 445 -13.74 21.62 2.14
CA VAL A 445 -14.67 21.39 3.24
C VAL A 445 -14.82 22.71 4.01
N PRO A 446 -15.90 23.46 3.78
CA PRO A 446 -16.09 24.75 4.39
C PRO A 446 -16.55 24.68 5.84
N GLU A 447 -16.47 25.80 6.53
CA GLU A 447 -16.58 26.02 7.97
C GLU A 447 -17.87 25.55 8.68
N LYS A 448 -18.82 24.92 8.03
CA LYS A 448 -20.19 24.80 8.59
C LYS A 448 -20.62 23.39 8.98
N THR A 449 -19.80 22.37 8.78
CA THR A 449 -20.26 20.99 8.83
C THR A 449 -19.33 20.05 9.58
N ASN A 450 -19.94 19.02 10.16
CA ASN A 450 -19.25 17.90 10.77
C ASN A 450 -19.01 16.84 9.70
N ILE A 451 -17.90 16.96 8.97
CA ILE A 451 -17.50 15.95 8.00
C ILE A 451 -16.27 15.20 8.51
N HIS A 452 -16.36 13.89 8.45
CA HIS A 452 -15.24 12.99 8.66
C HIS A 452 -14.92 12.26 7.36
N ILE A 453 -13.64 12.27 6.96
CA ILE A 453 -13.13 11.52 5.82
C ILE A 453 -12.00 10.65 6.34
N THR A 454 -12.18 9.32 6.33
CA THR A 454 -11.15 8.41 6.87
C THR A 454 -9.87 8.53 6.07
N SER A 455 -9.93 8.49 4.75
CA SER A 455 -8.74 8.58 3.91
C SER A 455 -8.92 9.49 2.70
N ILE A 456 -7.95 10.38 2.50
CA ILE A 456 -7.85 11.21 1.30
C ILE A 456 -6.59 10.77 0.56
N GLY A 457 -6.73 10.30 -0.67
CA GLY A 457 -5.63 9.75 -1.46
C GLY A 457 -5.56 10.30 -2.89
N PHE A 458 -4.36 10.62 -3.31
CA PHE A 458 -4.02 10.99 -4.68
C PHE A 458 -2.86 10.13 -5.15
N TYR A 459 -3.10 9.28 -6.16
CA TYR A 459 -2.12 8.33 -6.68
C TYR A 459 -1.96 8.49 -8.20
N LYS A 460 -0.74 8.66 -8.68
CA LYS A 460 -0.40 8.67 -10.11
C LYS A 460 -1.20 9.68 -10.93
N ASN A 461 -1.59 10.81 -10.33
CA ASN A 461 -2.36 11.83 -11.03
C ASN A 461 -1.44 12.83 -11.75
N LYS A 462 -1.95 13.40 -12.82
CA LYS A 462 -1.36 14.52 -13.52
C LYS A 462 -2.21 15.77 -13.33
N VAL A 463 -1.70 16.74 -12.58
CA VAL A 463 -2.45 17.92 -12.14
C VAL A 463 -1.80 19.19 -12.66
N ARG A 464 -2.49 19.89 -13.54
CA ARG A 464 -2.12 21.24 -13.96
C ARG A 464 -2.64 22.26 -12.97
N VAL A 465 -1.76 23.09 -12.47
CA VAL A 465 -2.09 24.12 -11.46
C VAL A 465 -2.08 25.50 -12.14
N PRO A 466 -3.18 26.27 -12.05
CA PRO A 466 -3.23 27.60 -12.65
C PRO A 466 -2.41 28.61 -11.84
N ALA A 467 -1.96 29.67 -12.47
CA ALA A 467 -1.51 30.84 -11.74
C ALA A 467 -2.69 31.51 -11.01
N SER A 468 -2.47 31.87 -9.77
CA SER A 468 -3.46 32.58 -8.96
C SER A 468 -2.77 33.60 -8.06
N GLU A 469 -3.35 34.79 -7.93
CA GLU A 469 -2.87 35.80 -6.98
C GLU A 469 -3.07 35.40 -5.52
N LYS A 470 -3.94 34.43 -5.26
CA LYS A 470 -4.26 33.88 -3.95
C LYS A 470 -3.87 32.39 -3.88
N GLY A 471 -3.99 31.81 -2.70
CA GLY A 471 -3.61 30.42 -2.47
C GLY A 471 -4.35 29.44 -3.40
N VAL A 472 -3.61 28.42 -3.85
CA VAL A 472 -4.13 27.27 -4.58
C VAL A 472 -3.89 26.04 -3.71
N ASN A 473 -4.94 25.33 -3.35
CA ASN A 473 -4.86 24.17 -2.47
C ASN A 473 -5.46 22.94 -3.14
N LEU A 474 -4.77 21.82 -3.10
CA LEU A 474 -5.35 20.55 -3.52
C LEU A 474 -6.45 20.13 -2.51
N VAL A 475 -6.15 20.20 -1.23
CA VAL A 475 -7.11 19.97 -0.15
C VAL A 475 -7.15 21.17 0.79
N SER A 476 -8.34 21.70 1.04
CA SER A 476 -8.56 22.76 2.00
C SER A 476 -9.70 22.41 2.95
N LEU A 477 -9.34 22.16 4.20
CA LEU A 477 -10.29 21.89 5.26
C LEU A 477 -10.31 23.09 6.21
N THR A 478 -11.48 23.70 6.37
CA THR A 478 -11.66 24.85 7.28
C THR A 478 -12.70 24.52 8.33
N ASN A 479 -12.42 24.87 9.58
CA ASN A 479 -13.36 24.70 10.68
C ASN A 479 -13.73 26.04 11.27
N LYS A 480 -15.02 26.28 11.47
CA LYS A 480 -15.52 27.45 12.17
C LYS A 480 -15.69 27.18 13.67
N SER A 481 -15.47 28.20 14.47
CA SER A 481 -15.74 28.16 15.91
C SER A 481 -17.18 27.65 16.20
N GLY A 482 -17.29 26.51 16.88
CA GLY A 482 -18.57 25.94 17.30
C GLY A 482 -18.96 24.63 16.62
N VAL A 483 -18.32 24.23 15.51
CA VAL A 483 -18.63 23.00 14.77
C VAL A 483 -17.60 21.92 15.13
N LYS A 484 -18.05 20.71 15.47
CA LYS A 484 -17.18 19.55 15.63
C LYS A 484 -16.82 19.04 14.25
N PHE A 485 -15.59 19.23 13.86
CA PHE A 485 -15.01 18.53 12.72
C PHE A 485 -14.19 17.37 13.26
N THR A 486 -14.64 16.15 13.02
CA THR A 486 -13.93 14.97 13.46
C THR A 486 -12.68 14.71 12.62
N GLY A 487 -12.54 15.37 11.47
CA GLY A 487 -11.30 15.44 10.72
C GLY A 487 -11.14 14.39 9.65
N TYR A 488 -9.93 14.02 9.41
CA TYR A 488 -9.47 12.93 8.54
C TYR A 488 -8.41 12.14 9.30
N GLU A 489 -8.25 10.86 8.97
CA GLU A 489 -7.29 10.00 9.66
C GLU A 489 -5.99 9.88 8.87
N ARG A 490 -6.09 9.86 7.54
CA ARG A 490 -4.93 9.70 6.67
C ARG A 490 -5.02 10.56 5.42
N PHE A 491 -3.92 11.22 5.08
CA PHE A 491 -3.70 11.87 3.78
C PHE A 491 -2.54 11.20 3.06
N VAL A 492 -2.77 10.74 1.84
CA VAL A 492 -1.76 10.08 1.00
C VAL A 492 -1.67 10.79 -0.34
N CYS A 493 -0.46 11.12 -0.76
CA CYS A 493 -0.18 11.75 -2.06
C CYS A 493 1.10 11.11 -2.63
N GLU A 494 0.96 10.21 -3.59
CA GLU A 494 2.08 9.42 -4.09
C GLU A 494 2.12 9.33 -5.61
N GLN A 495 3.33 9.45 -6.16
CA GLN A 495 3.61 9.34 -7.59
C GLN A 495 2.79 10.31 -8.46
N ASN A 496 2.47 11.51 -7.98
CA ASN A 496 1.74 12.50 -8.75
C ASN A 496 2.69 13.50 -9.42
N VAL A 497 2.25 14.03 -10.56
CA VAL A 497 2.86 15.17 -11.23
C VAL A 497 1.98 16.39 -11.04
N PHE A 498 2.49 17.38 -10.33
CA PHE A 498 1.89 18.71 -10.17
C PHE A 498 2.74 19.72 -10.92
N TYR A 499 2.14 20.50 -11.82
CA TYR A 499 2.92 21.45 -12.61
C TYR A 499 2.15 22.73 -12.94
N SER A 500 2.89 23.82 -13.05
CA SER A 500 2.37 25.08 -13.57
C SER A 500 3.23 25.53 -14.76
N PRO A 501 2.65 25.65 -15.95
CA PRO A 501 3.37 26.21 -17.11
C PRO A 501 3.55 27.73 -16.99
N GLN A 502 2.85 28.38 -16.07
CA GLN A 502 2.88 29.83 -15.89
C GLN A 502 3.89 30.22 -14.82
N LYS A 503 4.70 31.25 -15.12
CA LYS A 503 5.71 31.82 -14.23
C LYS A 503 5.20 33.09 -13.56
N GLU A 504 3.98 33.07 -13.05
CA GLU A 504 3.33 34.24 -12.47
C GLU A 504 3.27 34.13 -10.94
N SER A 505 2.84 35.21 -10.29
CA SER A 505 2.86 35.36 -8.83
C SER A 505 2.05 34.33 -8.06
N GLY A 506 1.07 33.67 -8.68
CA GLY A 506 0.25 32.66 -8.04
C GLY A 506 0.92 31.30 -7.81
N CYS A 507 1.96 30.97 -8.56
CA CYS A 507 2.63 29.67 -8.47
C CYS A 507 3.32 29.43 -7.12
N PHE A 508 3.71 30.49 -6.41
CA PHE A 508 4.38 30.42 -5.11
C PHE A 508 3.48 30.26 -3.90
N ASN A 509 2.21 29.97 -4.08
CA ASN A 509 1.26 29.77 -2.97
C ASN A 509 0.41 28.51 -3.19
N PHE A 510 1.05 27.45 -3.65
CA PHE A 510 0.43 26.14 -3.81
C PHE A 510 0.60 25.31 -2.52
N SER A 511 -0.47 24.70 -2.06
CA SER A 511 -0.45 23.76 -0.94
C SER A 511 -1.11 22.43 -1.34
N LEU A 512 -0.47 21.32 -1.00
CA LEU A 512 -1.08 20.00 -1.12
C LEU A 512 -2.22 19.83 -0.12
N PHE A 513 -1.95 20.24 1.11
CA PHE A 513 -2.91 20.11 2.19
C PHE A 513 -2.88 21.31 3.10
N GLN A 514 -4.04 21.94 3.26
CA GLN A 514 -4.22 23.02 4.22
C GLN A 514 -5.43 22.74 5.11
N ALA A 515 -5.21 22.64 6.41
CA ALA A 515 -6.27 22.56 7.40
C ALA A 515 -6.12 23.72 8.40
N ASN A 516 -6.99 24.74 8.28
CA ASN A 516 -7.15 25.82 9.25
C ASN A 516 -8.20 25.39 10.29
N LEU A 517 -7.87 24.37 11.05
CA LEU A 517 -8.77 23.81 12.05
C LEU A 517 -8.56 24.51 13.38
N ASN A 518 -9.66 24.91 14.02
CA ASN A 518 -9.58 25.44 15.37
C ASN A 518 -9.16 24.30 16.30
N GLU A 519 -7.99 24.43 16.86
CA GLU A 519 -7.12 23.44 17.47
C GLU A 519 -7.75 22.60 18.60
N THR A 520 -8.81 23.13 19.23
CA THR A 520 -9.48 22.46 20.35
C THR A 520 -10.50 21.39 19.94
N LYS A 521 -10.71 21.15 18.64
CA LYS A 521 -11.84 20.35 18.15
C LYS A 521 -11.50 19.22 17.17
N MET A 522 -10.25 19.04 16.79
CA MET A 522 -9.82 17.82 16.12
C MET A 522 -9.63 16.73 17.15
N GLU A 523 -10.49 15.73 17.07
CA GLU A 523 -10.37 14.53 17.91
C GLU A 523 -9.28 13.57 17.39
N VAL A 524 -9.04 13.57 16.07
CA VAL A 524 -8.02 12.74 15.42
C VAL A 524 -6.90 13.61 14.86
N VAL A 525 -5.66 13.23 15.06
CA VAL A 525 -4.47 13.85 14.47
C VAL A 525 -4.01 12.94 13.34
N PRO A 526 -4.05 13.42 12.08
CA PRO A 526 -3.85 12.56 10.93
C PRO A 526 -2.40 12.18 10.67
N ASP A 527 -2.24 11.04 10.02
CA ASP A 527 -1.00 10.65 9.35
C ASP A 527 -0.93 11.24 7.94
N MET A 528 0.24 11.70 7.53
CA MET A 528 0.49 12.28 6.22
C MET A 528 1.60 11.53 5.50
N ILE A 529 1.29 11.03 4.30
CA ILE A 529 2.22 10.30 3.43
C ILE A 529 2.32 11.04 2.10
N VAL A 530 3.51 11.50 1.75
CA VAL A 530 3.76 12.29 0.53
C VAL A 530 5.06 11.80 -0.11
N ASN A 531 4.98 10.82 -1.01
CA ASN A 531 6.14 10.16 -1.57
C ASN A 531 6.18 10.23 -3.10
N ASN A 532 7.38 10.30 -3.66
CA ASN A 532 7.63 10.17 -5.09
C ASN A 532 6.79 11.10 -5.97
N ASN A 533 6.50 12.33 -5.51
CA ASN A 533 5.79 13.30 -6.33
C ASN A 533 6.77 14.23 -7.05
N THR A 534 6.37 14.68 -8.24
CA THR A 534 7.09 15.71 -9.00
C THR A 534 6.33 17.02 -8.96
N PHE A 535 6.98 18.09 -8.53
CA PHE A 535 6.44 19.45 -8.48
C PHE A 535 7.26 20.35 -9.42
N VAL A 536 6.61 20.92 -10.43
CA VAL A 536 7.25 21.80 -11.39
C VAL A 536 6.68 23.22 -11.28
N ASN A 537 7.53 24.19 -10.93
CA ASN A 537 7.19 25.59 -10.71
C ASN A 537 6.11 25.80 -9.62
N LEU A 538 6.08 24.93 -8.63
CA LEU A 538 5.13 24.98 -7.52
C LEU A 538 5.84 24.97 -6.18
N PHE A 539 5.51 25.93 -5.32
CA PHE A 539 5.98 26.00 -3.95
C PHE A 539 5.04 26.81 -3.08
N SER A 540 5.25 26.80 -1.79
CA SER A 540 4.41 27.54 -0.85
C SER A 540 5.24 28.37 0.13
N LEU A 541 4.81 29.61 0.33
CA LEU A 541 5.30 30.46 1.43
C LEU A 541 4.77 29.98 2.78
N ASN A 542 3.58 29.40 2.76
CA ASN A 542 2.82 29.03 3.95
C ASN A 542 2.86 27.53 4.23
N GLY A 543 3.80 26.79 3.60
CA GLY A 543 3.93 25.35 3.70
C GLY A 543 3.09 24.58 2.68
N MET A 544 3.72 23.61 2.01
CA MET A 544 3.00 22.68 1.13
C MET A 544 2.05 21.78 1.93
N LEU A 545 2.46 21.42 3.14
CA LEU A 545 1.66 20.69 4.13
C LEU A 545 1.44 21.60 5.35
N ARG A 546 0.22 22.02 5.58
CA ARG A 546 -0.14 22.90 6.69
C ARG A 546 -1.34 22.38 7.46
N ALA A 547 -1.09 21.68 8.57
CA ALA A 547 -2.14 21.09 9.40
C ALA A 547 -1.61 20.79 10.82
N ARG A 548 -2.51 20.39 11.74
CA ARG A 548 -2.11 19.48 12.81
C ARG A 548 -1.79 18.14 12.16
N MET A 549 -0.68 17.55 12.54
CA MET A 549 -0.22 16.27 11.99
C MET A 549 0.53 15.51 13.07
N LYS A 550 0.44 14.19 13.06
CA LYS A 550 1.15 13.32 14.00
C LYS A 550 2.38 12.75 13.33
N ASN A 551 2.18 11.85 12.41
CA ASN A 551 3.27 11.22 11.67
C ASN A 551 3.34 11.81 10.26
N VAL A 552 4.54 12.06 9.78
CA VAL A 552 4.75 12.55 8.43
C VAL A 552 5.82 11.71 7.76
N THR A 553 5.43 11.01 6.71
CA THR A 553 6.33 10.36 5.78
C THR A 553 6.36 11.16 4.48
N SER A 554 7.51 11.69 4.13
CA SER A 554 7.66 12.48 2.90
C SER A 554 9.01 12.17 2.27
N ASN A 555 9.01 11.25 1.30
CA ASN A 555 10.24 10.70 0.74
C ASN A 555 10.29 10.84 -0.77
N ALA A 556 11.51 10.99 -1.31
CA ALA A 556 11.83 10.95 -2.73
C ALA A 556 10.97 11.88 -3.61
N ASN A 557 10.52 13.02 -3.08
CA ASN A 557 9.82 14.03 -3.88
C ASN A 557 10.82 14.88 -4.66
N LEU A 558 10.48 15.22 -5.91
CA LEU A 558 11.25 16.09 -6.78
C LEU A 558 10.59 17.46 -6.91
N LEU A 559 11.31 18.51 -6.52
CA LEU A 559 10.88 19.90 -6.64
C LEU A 559 11.77 20.60 -7.67
N TRP A 560 11.22 20.84 -8.84
CA TRP A 560 11.90 21.51 -9.94
C TRP A 560 11.36 22.93 -10.12
N ASN A 561 12.24 23.92 -10.21
CA ASN A 561 11.84 25.31 -10.33
C ASN A 561 12.77 26.12 -11.23
N ASP A 562 12.22 26.85 -12.18
CA ASP A 562 12.91 27.83 -13.00
C ASP A 562 12.38 29.27 -12.82
N TYR A 563 11.48 29.45 -11.86
CA TYR A 563 10.86 30.74 -11.56
C TYR A 563 11.45 31.41 -10.33
N ASP A 564 11.99 32.63 -10.51
CA ASP A 564 12.54 33.45 -9.43
C ASP A 564 11.45 34.27 -8.74
N ALA A 565 10.88 33.71 -7.67
CA ALA A 565 10.11 34.50 -6.73
C ALA A 565 11.02 34.85 -5.55
N ASP A 566 11.22 36.14 -5.29
CA ASP A 566 12.02 36.65 -4.16
C ASP A 566 11.38 36.31 -2.80
N LYS A 567 11.09 35.01 -2.54
CA LYS A 567 10.34 34.54 -1.37
C LYS A 567 10.86 33.19 -0.87
N SER A 568 10.84 32.99 0.44
CA SER A 568 11.17 31.71 1.06
C SER A 568 10.13 30.64 0.70
N ARG A 569 10.59 29.39 0.63
CA ARG A 569 9.79 28.22 0.26
C ARG A 569 9.73 27.27 1.45
N SER A 570 8.57 26.78 1.80
CA SER A 570 8.37 25.92 2.97
C SER A 570 7.64 24.65 2.61
N TRP A 571 8.12 23.51 3.13
CA TRP A 571 7.50 22.22 2.94
C TRP A 571 6.43 21.96 3.99
N ILE A 572 6.77 22.02 5.28
CA ILE A 572 5.89 21.69 6.40
C ILE A 572 5.65 22.91 7.29
N ILE A 573 4.39 23.17 7.62
CA ILE A 573 3.98 23.96 8.77
C ILE A 573 3.07 23.11 9.65
N ALA A 574 3.59 22.55 10.72
CA ALA A 574 2.79 21.91 11.74
C ALA A 574 2.09 23.00 12.58
N VAL A 575 0.76 23.02 12.53
CA VAL A 575 -0.05 24.05 13.18
C VAL A 575 0.07 23.93 14.69
N LYS A 576 0.37 25.04 15.37
CA LYS A 576 0.48 25.12 16.83
C LYS A 576 -0.89 25.01 17.47
N ARG A 577 -0.94 24.34 18.62
CA ARG A 577 -2.13 24.39 19.49
C ARG A 577 -2.31 25.78 20.10
N SER A 578 -3.56 26.16 20.33
CA SER A 578 -3.87 27.37 21.09
C SER A 578 -3.46 27.24 22.56
N ASP A 579 -3.48 26.04 23.10
CA ASP A 579 -3.01 25.72 24.44
C ASP A 579 -1.53 25.34 24.40
N SER A 580 -0.69 26.29 24.75
CA SER A 580 0.77 26.10 24.77
C SER A 580 1.27 25.17 25.90
N SER A 581 0.38 24.75 26.82
CA SER A 581 0.72 23.81 27.90
C SER A 581 0.71 22.36 27.44
N LEU A 582 0.08 22.06 26.27
CA LEU A 582 0.05 20.73 25.71
C LEU A 582 1.25 20.52 24.77
N PRO A 583 1.82 19.29 24.73
CA PRO A 583 2.88 18.96 23.80
C PRO A 583 2.43 19.13 22.33
N SER A 584 3.37 19.26 21.40
CA SER A 584 3.06 19.21 19.97
C SER A 584 2.44 17.85 19.63
N ASP A 585 1.60 17.82 18.59
CA ASP A 585 1.06 16.55 18.11
C ASP A 585 2.07 15.80 17.20
N LEU A 586 3.22 16.41 16.89
CA LEU A 586 4.25 15.79 16.07
C LEU A 586 4.80 14.54 16.76
N GLY A 587 4.70 13.44 16.04
CA GLY A 587 5.28 12.14 16.36
C GLY A 587 6.43 11.82 15.40
N ASP A 588 6.32 10.69 14.72
CA ASP A 588 7.38 10.19 13.85
C ASP A 588 7.49 10.97 12.54
N MET A 589 8.72 11.30 12.18
CA MET A 589 9.07 12.03 10.97
C MET A 589 10.02 11.20 10.13
N ASN A 590 9.60 10.82 8.92
CA ASN A 590 10.43 10.18 7.92
C ASN A 590 10.47 11.08 6.67
N LEU A 591 11.56 11.85 6.52
CA LEU A 591 11.70 12.91 5.52
C LEU A 591 12.99 12.72 4.72
N LEU A 592 13.06 11.64 3.94
CA LEU A 592 14.25 11.21 3.24
C LEU A 592 14.21 11.58 1.76
N GLU A 593 15.37 11.90 1.19
CA GLU A 593 15.59 12.02 -0.26
C GLU A 593 14.69 13.02 -1.00
N ASN A 594 14.09 13.99 -0.28
CA ASN A 594 13.39 15.08 -0.95
C ASN A 594 14.40 15.96 -1.68
N THR A 595 14.24 16.09 -2.99
CA THR A 595 15.26 16.62 -3.89
C THR A 595 14.79 17.90 -4.56
N VAL A 596 15.67 18.88 -4.62
CA VAL A 596 15.41 20.20 -5.23
C VAL A 596 16.36 20.43 -6.39
N PHE A 597 15.81 20.79 -7.55
CA PHE A 597 16.52 21.43 -8.63
C PHE A 597 15.94 22.83 -8.86
N ASP A 598 16.71 23.87 -8.54
CA ASP A 598 16.27 25.26 -8.63
C ASP A 598 17.26 26.07 -9.47
N GLN A 599 16.84 26.44 -10.67
CA GLN A 599 17.68 27.22 -11.60
C GLN A 599 17.83 28.69 -11.17
N THR A 600 17.05 29.11 -10.19
CA THR A 600 17.08 30.50 -9.73
C THR A 600 18.21 30.70 -8.74
N ALA A 601 19.40 31.04 -9.23
CA ALA A 601 20.67 31.14 -8.52
C ALA A 601 20.72 32.16 -7.35
N LYS A 602 19.61 32.65 -6.85
CA LYS A 602 19.56 33.70 -5.82
C LYS A 602 19.48 33.18 -4.38
N GLY A 603 19.86 31.92 -4.14
CA GLY A 603 20.24 31.46 -2.80
C GLY A 603 19.14 31.48 -1.74
N LYS A 604 17.86 31.39 -2.13
CA LYS A 604 16.79 31.24 -1.16
C LYS A 604 16.57 29.78 -0.84
N SER A 605 16.92 29.44 0.38
CA SER A 605 16.79 28.08 0.88
C SER A 605 15.34 27.63 0.93
N TRP A 606 15.08 26.45 0.42
CA TRP A 606 13.91 25.67 0.76
C TRP A 606 14.01 25.28 2.24
N MET A 607 12.92 25.48 2.98
CA MET A 607 12.85 25.12 4.40
C MET A 607 11.98 23.86 4.54
N MET A 608 12.51 22.83 5.15
CA MET A 608 11.72 21.65 5.49
C MET A 608 10.62 22.05 6.48
N PHE A 609 10.96 22.81 7.52
CA PHE A 609 10.01 23.32 8.51
C PHE A 609 10.01 24.84 8.55
N HIS A 610 8.81 25.43 8.46
CA HIS A 610 8.64 26.88 8.60
C HIS A 610 8.73 27.33 10.08
N SER A 611 9.28 28.51 10.32
CA SER A 611 9.52 29.04 11.67
C SER A 611 8.26 29.27 12.53
N ASN A 612 7.11 29.43 11.90
CA ASN A 612 5.84 29.71 12.60
C ASN A 612 5.09 28.45 13.07
N GLY A 613 5.60 27.25 12.73
CA GLY A 613 5.03 25.97 13.13
C GLY A 613 5.74 25.33 14.33
N TYR A 614 5.22 24.20 14.79
CA TYR A 614 5.97 23.27 15.61
C TYR A 614 7.10 22.64 14.77
N ARG A 615 8.17 22.25 15.44
CA ARG A 615 9.32 21.57 14.84
C ARG A 615 9.74 20.45 15.79
N PRO A 616 10.15 19.30 15.30
CA PRO A 616 10.80 18.30 16.14
C PRO A 616 12.14 18.85 16.65
N ASP A 617 12.64 18.35 17.75
CA ASP A 617 13.89 18.85 18.36
C ASP A 617 15.08 18.71 17.40
N ASN A 618 15.11 17.65 16.60
CA ASN A 618 16.12 17.36 15.59
C ASN A 618 15.79 17.94 14.19
N TYR A 619 14.94 18.94 14.08
CA TYR A 619 14.50 19.49 12.78
C TYR A 619 15.64 19.95 11.87
N GLY A 620 16.80 20.26 12.42
CA GLY A 620 17.99 20.63 11.67
C GLY A 620 18.61 19.50 10.86
N ASP A 621 18.29 18.26 11.19
CA ASP A 621 18.77 17.07 10.47
C ASP A 621 17.99 16.83 9.16
N TYR A 622 16.79 17.38 9.05
CA TYR A 622 15.94 17.23 7.88
C TYR A 622 16.22 18.35 6.86
N THR A 623 16.88 17.99 5.79
CA THR A 623 17.28 18.90 4.70
C THR A 623 16.86 18.36 3.34
N PHE A 624 16.80 19.26 2.35
CA PHE A 624 16.62 18.85 0.97
C PHE A 624 17.96 18.47 0.34
N ASN A 625 17.94 17.49 -0.56
CA ASN A 625 19.05 17.24 -1.47
C ASN A 625 19.00 18.25 -2.63
N TYR A 626 20.11 18.92 -2.91
CA TYR A 626 20.19 19.87 -4.01
C TYR A 626 20.92 19.27 -5.19
N LEU A 627 20.34 19.37 -6.37
CA LEU A 627 20.94 18.90 -7.61
C LEU A 627 21.66 20.05 -8.33
N ASP A 628 22.87 19.75 -8.83
CA ASP A 628 23.64 20.68 -9.67
C ASP A 628 23.26 20.59 -11.15
N LYS A 629 22.55 19.54 -11.55
CA LYS A 629 22.14 19.31 -12.94
C LYS A 629 20.64 19.02 -13.01
N ASP A 630 20.04 19.43 -14.13
CA ASP A 630 18.64 19.13 -14.42
C ASP A 630 18.41 17.61 -14.39
N PRO A 631 17.47 17.11 -13.57
CA PRO A 631 17.18 15.69 -13.49
C PRO A 631 16.41 15.12 -14.68
N PHE A 632 15.76 15.98 -15.51
CA PHE A 632 14.89 15.51 -16.58
C PHE A 632 15.64 15.18 -17.87
N GLU A 633 15.33 13.99 -18.41
CA GLU A 633 15.65 13.59 -19.78
C GLU A 633 14.63 14.15 -20.77
N VAL A 634 13.33 14.14 -20.37
CA VAL A 634 12.24 14.76 -21.15
C VAL A 634 11.55 15.79 -20.28
N PHE A 635 11.39 16.99 -20.81
CA PHE A 635 10.72 18.10 -20.14
C PHE A 635 9.77 18.82 -21.11
N ASP A 636 8.46 18.55 -20.98
CA ASP A 636 7.41 19.23 -21.72
C ASP A 636 6.36 19.78 -20.73
N ILE A 637 6.54 21.03 -20.37
CA ILE A 637 5.70 21.67 -19.35
C ILE A 637 4.28 21.97 -19.87
N GLU A 638 4.11 22.14 -21.17
CA GLU A 638 2.79 22.42 -21.73
C GLU A 638 1.86 21.21 -21.65
N HIS A 639 2.42 20.01 -21.81
CA HIS A 639 1.67 18.76 -21.74
C HIS A 639 1.84 18.02 -20.41
N GLY A 640 2.66 18.56 -19.50
CA GLY A 640 2.95 17.93 -18.20
C GLY A 640 3.65 16.58 -18.36
N ILE A 641 4.63 16.50 -19.27
CA ILE A 641 5.44 15.30 -19.50
C ILE A 641 6.84 15.55 -18.94
N PHE A 642 7.18 14.80 -17.90
CA PHE A 642 8.45 14.93 -17.19
C PHE A 642 9.02 13.54 -16.96
N LYS A 643 10.13 13.21 -17.63
CA LYS A 643 10.83 11.94 -17.43
C LYS A 643 12.19 12.21 -16.82
N VAL A 644 12.43 11.68 -15.66
CA VAL A 644 13.74 11.73 -15.01
C VAL A 644 14.74 10.84 -15.76
N SER A 645 15.99 11.28 -15.85
CA SER A 645 17.06 10.45 -16.40
C SER A 645 17.38 9.27 -15.47
N ALA A 646 17.97 8.22 -16.02
CA ALA A 646 18.34 7.00 -15.29
C ALA A 646 19.22 7.27 -14.06
N ALA A 647 19.97 8.38 -14.03
CA ALA A 647 20.80 8.77 -12.87
C ALA A 647 19.96 9.19 -11.64
N TYR A 648 18.69 9.51 -11.83
CA TYR A 648 17.77 9.99 -10.79
C TYR A 648 16.51 9.11 -10.70
N GLU A 649 16.59 7.88 -11.18
CA GLU A 649 15.51 6.90 -11.05
C GLU A 649 15.13 6.69 -9.58
N GLY A 650 13.83 6.63 -9.30
CA GLY A 650 13.29 6.52 -7.95
C GLY A 650 13.00 7.87 -7.26
N ILE A 651 13.41 9.01 -7.85
CA ILE A 651 13.10 10.35 -7.33
C ILE A 651 11.99 10.98 -8.18
N GLY A 652 10.94 11.46 -7.54
CA GLY A 652 9.77 12.03 -8.20
C GLY A 652 8.82 10.95 -8.74
N ALA A 653 7.79 11.40 -9.47
CA ALA A 653 6.80 10.52 -10.09
C ALA A 653 7.38 9.83 -11.34
N SER A 654 7.10 8.54 -11.48
CA SER A 654 7.36 7.77 -12.69
C SER A 654 6.02 7.55 -13.41
N LEU A 655 5.57 8.57 -14.15
CA LEU A 655 4.39 8.48 -15.00
C LEU A 655 4.88 8.45 -16.47
N ASP A 656 4.75 7.29 -17.09
CA ASP A 656 5.07 7.09 -18.52
C ASP A 656 4.11 7.82 -19.45
#